data_a332b9e178a579b8c87f11bf99fe620c
#
_entry.id   a332b9e178a579b8c87f11bf99fe620c
#
_cell.length_a   1.000
_cell.length_b   1.000
_cell.length_c   1.000
_cell.angle_alpha   90.00
_cell.angle_beta   90.00
_cell.angle_gamma   90.00
#
_symmetry.space_group_name_H-M   'P 1'
#
loop_
_entity.id
_entity.type
_entity.pdbx_description
1 polymer ?
#
loop_
_entity_poly.entity_id
_entity_poly.type
_entity_poly.pdbx_seq_one_letter_code
_entity_poly.pdbx_strand_id
1 'polypeptide(L)'
;MRSLLGCAAAVLVAWAFWRVGARELGRLFAADPRTELVVLHWSGEGGPEEDEIVERSLRDFEAANPGLRVTRINPGDAGSFYTKLQTMMAAGEPPDVFYVGNERIPSFASLGLLEPLDRFVQEDAESGAPGALTLGDFWPQVVDAFRFDGANAGRGTLWGIPKDFTTVGFYWNKDVFRRAGVPAPKPDWTWDDFIATARAIGRATGPDGERYVGAEFVTWPAMVRAYLFTEGCDAVGPGGWDDLRLSDPKAMAALERLRAWRHDEENALTSGRSKLATGSAVFATGKVGMAGPFGRWVVPEYRRIRDFDWDFAPLPRGSERANIILTVSWSISSQSAHKPESWKLVRWLTNEEGQKAQARLGLAIPSNRRAAESDAFVDAAKPDNDRGYLDAVADSRVIDWPANPKFEQLLGSNLDEGLKTGNKPLAQAVGDFESLWKAERASPLGRGGFPPVPWGAITAMTAGMVACGAAWVAWTRRRRPLPPGEAREERVGYLMASPWLVGFAVFMAFPVFLSLVLSFTGWRGLSTLGEAKWVGWGNYAQLLADDPRFWASVRVTLYYVLVAVPLGQGLALAAAVLMHRKVRGIPFFRAAWYLPSVLAGVGVAVLWRWVFDSDAGLMNQLLGAAIGAMDWALSLVGLGPTGLAPPHWFGRDAATWGVP
;
A
#
# COMPACT_ATOMS: atom_id res chain seq x y z
N MET A 1 -6.74 35.47 38.58
CA MET A 1 -6.80 35.22 37.12
C MET A 1 -6.38 33.81 36.72
N ARG A 2 -5.23 33.30 37.18
CA ARG A 2 -4.79 31.92 36.83
C ARG A 2 -5.72 30.80 37.34
N SER A 3 -6.32 30.93 38.52
CA SER A 3 -7.28 29.94 39.05
C SER A 3 -8.62 29.96 38.31
N LEU A 4 -9.09 31.15 37.83
CA LEU A 4 -10.32 31.24 37.01
C LEU A 4 -10.16 30.61 35.61
N LEU A 5 -8.99 30.74 34.99
CA LEU A 5 -8.66 30.11 33.72
C LEU A 5 -8.57 28.57 33.87
N GLY A 6 -8.01 28.10 34.99
CA GLY A 6 -7.97 26.66 35.29
C GLY A 6 -9.35 26.06 35.52
N CYS A 7 -10.22 26.75 36.24
CA CYS A 7 -11.60 26.33 36.42
C CYS A 7 -12.39 26.35 35.11
N ALA A 8 -12.24 27.38 34.29
CA ALA A 8 -12.88 27.45 32.97
C ALA A 8 -12.41 26.31 32.04
N ALA A 9 -11.12 26.01 32.01
CA ALA A 9 -10.59 24.89 31.24
C ALA A 9 -11.13 23.53 31.73
N ALA A 10 -11.18 23.32 33.04
CA ALA A 10 -11.75 22.10 33.63
C ALA A 10 -13.24 21.93 33.31
N VAL A 11 -14.01 23.02 33.35
CA VAL A 11 -15.44 23.01 32.96
C VAL A 11 -15.62 22.71 31.48
N LEU A 12 -14.78 23.29 30.60
CA LEU A 12 -14.81 23.00 29.15
C LEU A 12 -14.48 21.56 28.84
N VAL A 13 -13.48 21.00 29.50
CA VAL A 13 -13.09 19.59 29.35
C VAL A 13 -14.22 18.67 29.86
N ALA A 14 -14.75 18.94 31.06
CA ALA A 14 -15.88 18.17 31.61
C ALA A 14 -17.12 18.26 30.73
N TRP A 15 -17.41 19.46 30.18
CA TRP A 15 -18.51 19.64 29.24
C TRP A 15 -18.31 18.89 27.92
N ALA A 16 -17.08 18.89 27.38
CA ALA A 16 -16.75 18.14 26.17
C ALA A 16 -16.93 16.63 26.39
N PHE A 17 -16.41 16.10 27.50
CA PHE A 17 -16.62 14.68 27.88
C PHE A 17 -18.09 14.35 28.11
N TRP A 18 -18.83 15.23 28.80
CA TRP A 18 -20.26 15.05 28.99
C TRP A 18 -21.03 15.07 27.67
N ARG A 19 -20.68 15.98 26.75
CA ARG A 19 -21.36 16.07 25.46
C ARG A 19 -21.08 14.87 24.56
N VAL A 20 -19.85 14.37 24.55
CA VAL A 20 -19.50 13.14 23.85
C VAL A 20 -20.19 11.92 24.50
N GLY A 21 -20.10 11.79 25.82
CA GLY A 21 -20.77 10.72 26.57
C GLY A 21 -22.29 10.74 26.45
N ALA A 22 -22.91 11.91 26.52
CA ALA A 22 -24.37 12.06 26.35
C ALA A 22 -24.80 11.75 24.90
N ARG A 23 -23.96 12.05 23.91
CA ARG A 23 -24.22 11.71 22.49
C ARG A 23 -24.12 10.20 22.26
N GLU A 24 -23.12 9.55 22.82
CA GLU A 24 -22.96 8.09 22.73
C GLU A 24 -24.00 7.32 23.55
N LEU A 25 -24.30 7.78 24.76
CA LEU A 25 -25.41 7.27 25.54
C LEU A 25 -26.77 7.51 24.83
N GLY A 26 -26.96 8.68 24.22
CA GLY A 26 -28.17 8.97 23.44
C GLY A 26 -28.31 8.01 22.23
N ARG A 27 -27.22 7.63 21.59
CA ARG A 27 -27.22 6.61 20.53
C ARG A 27 -27.55 5.21 21.06
N LEU A 28 -27.06 4.87 22.25
CA LEU A 28 -27.38 3.59 22.93
C LEU A 28 -28.86 3.49 23.37
N PHE A 29 -29.48 4.63 23.70
CA PHE A 29 -30.89 4.66 24.16
C PHE A 29 -31.88 4.99 23.04
N ALA A 30 -31.47 5.59 21.91
CA ALA A 30 -32.26 5.76 20.72
C ALA A 30 -31.94 4.64 19.73
N ALA A 31 -32.23 3.40 20.11
CA ALA A 31 -32.05 2.26 19.20
C ALA A 31 -32.91 2.51 17.96
N ASP A 32 -32.26 2.74 16.80
CA ASP A 32 -32.91 2.72 15.51
C ASP A 32 -33.47 1.29 15.31
N PRO A 33 -34.77 1.11 15.13
CA PRO A 33 -35.35 -0.21 14.99
C PRO A 33 -34.93 -0.91 13.68
N ARG A 34 -34.26 -0.20 12.78
CA ARG A 34 -33.79 -0.76 11.51
C ARG A 34 -32.56 -1.66 11.71
N THR A 35 -32.46 -2.71 10.91
CA THR A 35 -31.26 -3.52 10.85
C THR A 35 -30.11 -2.70 10.26
N GLU A 36 -29.02 -2.58 11.00
CA GLU A 36 -27.84 -1.84 10.54
C GLU A 36 -26.90 -2.79 9.79
N LEU A 37 -26.49 -2.38 8.58
CA LEU A 37 -25.44 -3.02 7.79
C LEU A 37 -24.20 -2.12 7.78
N VAL A 38 -23.07 -2.67 8.11
CA VAL A 38 -21.78 -1.96 8.06
C VAL A 38 -21.08 -2.29 6.75
N VAL A 39 -20.80 -1.24 5.97
CA VAL A 39 -20.12 -1.34 4.67
C VAL A 39 -18.74 -0.70 4.75
N LEU A 40 -17.70 -1.45 4.35
CA LEU A 40 -16.32 -0.96 4.30
C LEU A 40 -15.79 -1.01 2.86
N HIS A 41 -15.33 0.12 2.34
CA HIS A 41 -14.77 0.21 1.00
C HIS A 41 -13.62 1.24 0.97
N TRP A 42 -12.91 1.34 -0.15
CA TRP A 42 -11.95 2.41 -0.43
C TRP A 42 -12.36 3.18 -1.69
N SER A 43 -11.85 4.40 -1.85
CA SER A 43 -12.06 5.23 -3.04
C SER A 43 -10.73 5.74 -3.59
N GLY A 44 -9.88 4.88 -4.06
CA GLY A 44 -8.56 5.18 -4.60
C GLY A 44 -8.45 6.46 -5.46
N GLU A 45 -8.07 6.31 -6.72
CA GLU A 45 -7.92 7.43 -7.67
C GLU A 45 -9.25 8.05 -8.12
N GLY A 46 -10.38 7.38 -7.86
CA GLY A 46 -11.73 7.95 -8.06
C GLY A 46 -12.04 9.11 -7.11
N GLY A 47 -11.34 9.15 -5.97
CA GLY A 47 -11.40 10.24 -5.01
C GLY A 47 -12.80 10.58 -4.49
N PRO A 48 -13.10 11.90 -4.28
CA PRO A 48 -14.39 12.33 -3.74
C PRO A 48 -15.59 12.01 -4.64
N GLU A 49 -15.39 11.90 -5.95
CA GLU A 49 -16.46 11.60 -6.90
C GLU A 49 -16.92 10.14 -6.78
N GLU A 50 -15.97 9.20 -6.64
CA GLU A 50 -16.30 7.81 -6.35
C GLU A 50 -17.02 7.68 -5.02
N ASP A 51 -16.53 8.40 -4.01
CA ASP A 51 -17.12 8.41 -2.68
C ASP A 51 -18.58 8.88 -2.69
N GLU A 52 -18.88 9.94 -3.42
CA GLU A 52 -20.24 10.47 -3.57
C GLU A 52 -21.17 9.50 -4.28
N ILE A 53 -20.70 8.81 -5.32
CA ILE A 53 -21.49 7.84 -6.07
C ILE A 53 -21.85 6.65 -5.19
N VAL A 54 -20.88 6.10 -4.47
CA VAL A 54 -21.13 4.98 -3.53
C VAL A 54 -22.13 5.43 -2.46
N GLU A 55 -21.93 6.59 -1.86
CA GLU A 55 -22.81 7.11 -0.82
C GLU A 55 -24.25 7.35 -1.35
N ARG A 56 -24.40 7.83 -2.56
CA ARG A 56 -25.73 8.01 -3.20
C ARG A 56 -26.39 6.65 -3.41
N SER A 57 -25.68 5.67 -3.96
CA SER A 57 -26.20 4.32 -4.18
C SER A 57 -26.65 3.66 -2.87
N LEU A 58 -25.91 3.86 -1.77
CA LEU A 58 -26.30 3.35 -0.45
C LEU A 58 -27.56 4.04 0.10
N ARG A 59 -27.70 5.36 -0.08
CA ARG A 59 -28.93 6.09 0.28
C ARG A 59 -30.14 5.63 -0.52
N ASP A 60 -29.97 5.40 -1.82
CA ASP A 60 -31.04 4.89 -2.68
C ASP A 60 -31.45 3.47 -2.28
N PHE A 61 -30.48 2.66 -1.87
CA PHE A 61 -30.75 1.34 -1.29
C PHE A 61 -31.56 1.42 0.01
N GLU A 62 -31.19 2.31 0.95
CA GLU A 62 -31.98 2.54 2.19
C GLU A 62 -33.39 3.00 1.89
N ALA A 63 -33.57 3.90 0.92
CA ALA A 63 -34.89 4.39 0.51
C ALA A 63 -35.77 3.27 -0.06
N ALA A 64 -35.17 2.33 -0.80
CA ALA A 64 -35.84 1.15 -1.33
C ALA A 64 -36.09 0.06 -0.28
N ASN A 65 -35.39 0.09 0.86
CA ASN A 65 -35.44 -0.90 1.94
C ASN A 65 -35.61 -0.23 3.33
N PRO A 66 -36.80 0.30 3.65
CA PRO A 66 -37.00 1.14 4.87
C PRO A 66 -36.65 0.45 6.21
N GLY A 67 -36.61 -0.88 6.25
CA GLY A 67 -36.18 -1.66 7.43
C GLY A 67 -34.68 -1.79 7.59
N LEU A 68 -33.87 -1.29 6.66
CA LEU A 68 -32.42 -1.36 6.68
C LEU A 68 -31.81 0.04 6.82
N ARG A 69 -30.66 0.07 7.48
CA ARG A 69 -29.77 1.23 7.58
C ARG A 69 -28.37 0.82 7.17
N VAL A 70 -27.64 1.66 6.44
CA VAL A 70 -26.27 1.38 6.03
C VAL A 70 -25.31 2.35 6.66
N THR A 71 -24.38 1.84 7.46
CA THR A 71 -23.27 2.64 7.99
C THR A 71 -22.03 2.42 7.12
N ARG A 72 -21.67 3.44 6.36
CA ARG A 72 -20.54 3.43 5.44
C ARG A 72 -19.24 3.85 6.14
N ILE A 73 -18.17 3.09 5.92
CA ILE A 73 -16.82 3.40 6.37
C ILE A 73 -15.90 3.43 5.15
N ASN A 74 -15.24 4.57 4.92
CA ASN A 74 -14.22 4.72 3.88
C ASN A 74 -12.95 5.32 4.48
N PRO A 75 -11.87 4.53 4.64
CA PRO A 75 -10.58 5.03 5.14
C PRO A 75 -9.74 5.77 4.09
N GLY A 76 -10.20 5.87 2.84
CA GLY A 76 -9.51 6.49 1.72
C GLY A 76 -8.86 5.48 0.79
N ASP A 77 -7.57 5.24 0.92
CA ASP A 77 -6.82 4.33 0.04
C ASP A 77 -6.91 2.85 0.47
N ALA A 78 -6.51 1.93 -0.45
CA ALA A 78 -6.55 0.49 -0.20
C ALA A 78 -5.66 0.04 0.97
N GLY A 79 -4.51 0.69 1.22
CA GLY A 79 -3.63 0.35 2.34
C GLY A 79 -4.28 0.67 3.69
N SER A 80 -4.86 1.87 3.81
CA SER A 80 -5.64 2.30 4.97
C SER A 80 -6.89 1.43 5.17
N PHE A 81 -7.53 1.01 4.07
CA PHE A 81 -8.67 0.10 4.09
C PHE A 81 -8.31 -1.27 4.71
N TYR A 82 -7.26 -1.94 4.22
CA TYR A 82 -6.89 -3.25 4.78
C TYR A 82 -6.43 -3.14 6.24
N THR A 83 -5.80 -2.05 6.63
CA THR A 83 -5.45 -1.77 8.04
C THR A 83 -6.72 -1.61 8.90
N LYS A 84 -7.72 -0.89 8.40
CA LYS A 84 -9.01 -0.71 9.09
C LYS A 84 -9.76 -2.03 9.19
N LEU A 85 -9.83 -2.80 8.09
CA LEU A 85 -10.45 -4.12 8.07
C LEU A 85 -9.81 -5.07 9.09
N GLN A 86 -8.48 -5.14 9.15
CA GLN A 86 -7.76 -5.92 10.14
C GLN A 86 -8.12 -5.51 11.57
N THR A 87 -8.20 -4.19 11.82
CA THR A 87 -8.56 -3.67 13.13
C THR A 87 -9.98 -4.09 13.55
N MET A 88 -10.94 -3.99 12.62
CA MET A 88 -12.33 -4.38 12.85
C MET A 88 -12.46 -5.90 13.09
N MET A 89 -11.80 -6.72 12.26
CA MET A 89 -11.77 -8.18 12.44
C MET A 89 -11.14 -8.58 13.79
N ALA A 90 -10.02 -7.95 14.14
CA ALA A 90 -9.34 -8.20 15.43
C ALA A 90 -10.18 -7.79 16.63
N ALA A 91 -11.00 -6.74 16.51
CA ALA A 91 -11.92 -6.28 17.54
C ALA A 91 -13.17 -7.18 17.68
N GLY A 92 -13.41 -8.08 16.69
CA GLY A 92 -14.64 -8.89 16.64
C GLY A 92 -15.86 -8.11 16.17
N GLU A 93 -15.63 -6.98 15.48
CA GLU A 93 -16.66 -6.11 14.88
C GLU A 93 -16.42 -6.00 13.37
N PRO A 94 -16.47 -7.11 12.61
CA PRO A 94 -16.25 -7.08 11.18
C PRO A 94 -17.34 -6.30 10.46
N PRO A 95 -17.06 -5.69 9.28
CA PRO A 95 -18.12 -5.17 8.44
C PRO A 95 -18.99 -6.31 7.89
N ASP A 96 -20.24 -6.01 7.55
CA ASP A 96 -21.15 -6.99 6.91
C ASP A 96 -20.79 -7.19 5.44
N VAL A 97 -20.53 -6.10 4.72
CA VAL A 97 -20.17 -6.09 3.30
C VAL A 97 -18.92 -5.25 3.09
N PHE A 98 -17.96 -5.76 2.33
CA PHE A 98 -16.71 -5.04 2.11
C PHE A 98 -16.04 -5.39 0.78
N TYR A 99 -15.14 -4.51 0.33
CA TYR A 99 -14.32 -4.74 -0.85
C TYR A 99 -13.27 -5.82 -0.60
N VAL A 100 -13.06 -6.66 -1.61
CA VAL A 100 -11.93 -7.61 -1.64
C VAL A 100 -11.34 -7.63 -3.04
N GLY A 101 -10.06 -7.29 -3.17
CA GLY A 101 -9.32 -7.50 -4.40
C GLY A 101 -9.14 -8.99 -4.68
N ASN A 102 -9.15 -9.39 -5.94
CA ASN A 102 -9.04 -10.80 -6.31
C ASN A 102 -7.74 -11.45 -5.79
N GLU A 103 -6.67 -10.67 -5.59
CA GLU A 103 -5.40 -11.11 -5.01
C GLU A 103 -5.53 -11.56 -3.54
N ARG A 104 -6.59 -11.14 -2.84
CA ARG A 104 -6.84 -11.45 -1.42
C ARG A 104 -7.83 -12.58 -1.21
N ILE A 105 -8.60 -12.97 -2.23
CA ILE A 105 -9.61 -14.02 -2.11
C ILE A 105 -9.04 -15.33 -1.56
N PRO A 106 -7.94 -15.90 -2.08
CA PRO A 106 -7.39 -17.15 -1.54
C PRO A 106 -7.02 -17.04 -0.06
N SER A 107 -6.43 -15.93 0.36
CA SER A 107 -6.03 -15.70 1.75
C SER A 107 -7.25 -15.57 2.67
N PHE A 108 -8.23 -14.76 2.29
CA PHE A 108 -9.40 -14.47 3.12
C PHE A 108 -10.34 -15.69 3.21
N ALA A 109 -10.54 -16.40 2.11
CA ALA A 109 -11.30 -17.64 2.08
C ALA A 109 -10.64 -18.74 2.95
N SER A 110 -9.31 -18.92 2.83
CA SER A 110 -8.56 -19.89 3.63
C SER A 110 -8.59 -19.58 5.14
N LEU A 111 -8.75 -18.30 5.50
CA LEU A 111 -8.90 -17.87 6.90
C LEU A 111 -10.35 -17.91 7.38
N GLY A 112 -11.30 -18.31 6.51
CA GLY A 112 -12.72 -18.38 6.87
C GLY A 112 -13.37 -17.01 7.11
N LEU A 113 -12.86 -15.94 6.51
CA LEU A 113 -13.36 -14.58 6.71
C LEU A 113 -14.55 -14.23 5.82
N LEU A 114 -14.71 -14.97 4.72
CA LEU A 114 -15.72 -14.71 3.70
C LEU A 114 -16.86 -15.72 3.80
N GLU A 115 -18.06 -15.27 3.46
CA GLU A 115 -19.24 -16.13 3.30
C GLU A 115 -19.26 -16.70 1.88
N PRO A 116 -19.46 -18.03 1.71
CA PRO A 116 -19.70 -18.65 0.39
C PRO A 116 -20.97 -18.10 -0.26
N LEU A 117 -20.87 -17.62 -1.50
CA LEU A 117 -21.99 -16.97 -2.16
C LEU A 117 -22.79 -17.87 -3.12
N ASP A 118 -22.32 -19.09 -3.42
CA ASP A 118 -22.97 -19.98 -4.37
C ASP A 118 -24.44 -20.25 -4.02
N ARG A 119 -24.75 -20.42 -2.71
CA ARG A 119 -26.12 -20.62 -2.23
C ARG A 119 -27.03 -19.45 -2.58
N PHE A 120 -26.58 -18.23 -2.34
CA PHE A 120 -27.37 -17.02 -2.62
C PHE A 120 -27.61 -16.82 -4.11
N VAL A 121 -26.59 -17.12 -4.93
CA VAL A 121 -26.70 -17.08 -6.40
C VAL A 121 -27.69 -18.13 -6.90
N GLN A 122 -27.68 -19.34 -6.32
CA GLN A 122 -28.62 -20.40 -6.68
C GLN A 122 -30.04 -20.03 -6.27
N GLU A 123 -30.27 -19.54 -5.06
CA GLU A 123 -31.57 -19.06 -4.57
C GLU A 123 -32.15 -17.97 -5.49
N ASP A 124 -31.31 -17.03 -5.95
CA ASP A 124 -31.69 -15.99 -6.90
C ASP A 124 -32.09 -16.58 -8.27
N ALA A 125 -31.31 -17.53 -8.81
CA ALA A 125 -31.58 -18.18 -10.08
C ALA A 125 -32.90 -18.97 -10.04
N GLU A 126 -33.20 -19.63 -8.92
CA GLU A 126 -34.44 -20.39 -8.72
C GLU A 126 -35.65 -19.48 -8.50
N SER A 127 -35.49 -18.33 -7.86
CA SER A 127 -36.58 -17.41 -7.56
C SER A 127 -37.14 -16.71 -8.77
N GLY A 128 -36.31 -16.43 -9.81
CA GLY A 128 -36.65 -15.61 -10.94
C GLY A 128 -37.23 -14.23 -10.61
N ALA A 129 -36.97 -13.76 -9.37
CA ALA A 129 -37.51 -12.51 -8.86
C ALA A 129 -36.90 -11.29 -9.58
N PRO A 130 -37.64 -10.18 -9.70
CA PRO A 130 -37.06 -8.93 -10.20
C PRO A 130 -35.83 -8.51 -9.39
N GLY A 131 -34.72 -8.27 -10.08
CA GLY A 131 -33.45 -7.91 -9.44
C GLY A 131 -32.64 -9.09 -8.89
N ALA A 132 -33.03 -10.35 -9.18
CA ALA A 132 -32.22 -11.53 -8.94
C ALA A 132 -30.91 -11.45 -9.73
N LEU A 133 -29.81 -11.87 -9.10
CA LEU A 133 -28.50 -11.83 -9.73
C LEU A 133 -28.29 -13.05 -10.60
N THR A 134 -27.87 -12.83 -11.84
CA THR A 134 -27.53 -13.88 -12.79
C THR A 134 -26.05 -13.78 -13.17
N LEU A 135 -25.24 -14.80 -12.85
CA LEU A 135 -23.81 -14.80 -13.19
C LEU A 135 -23.56 -14.73 -14.72
N GLY A 136 -24.52 -15.14 -15.54
CA GLY A 136 -24.47 -15.01 -17.00
C GLY A 136 -24.42 -13.55 -17.50
N ASP A 137 -24.80 -12.57 -16.68
CA ASP A 137 -24.73 -11.16 -17.01
C ASP A 137 -23.28 -10.60 -16.83
N PHE A 138 -22.38 -11.39 -16.28
CA PHE A 138 -20.99 -11.01 -16.02
C PHE A 138 -20.02 -11.70 -16.98
N TRP A 139 -18.79 -11.20 -17.04
CA TRP A 139 -17.71 -11.84 -17.78
C TRP A 139 -17.22 -13.08 -17.00
N PRO A 140 -17.18 -14.29 -17.59
CA PRO A 140 -16.81 -15.52 -16.86
C PRO A 140 -15.45 -15.39 -16.17
N GLN A 141 -14.43 -14.82 -16.85
CA GLN A 141 -13.10 -14.66 -16.33
C GLN A 141 -13.08 -13.73 -15.10
N VAL A 142 -13.98 -12.74 -15.05
CA VAL A 142 -14.08 -11.79 -13.94
C VAL A 142 -14.77 -12.44 -12.74
N VAL A 143 -15.78 -13.28 -12.97
CA VAL A 143 -16.43 -14.10 -11.92
C VAL A 143 -15.44 -15.12 -11.36
N ASP A 144 -14.70 -15.80 -12.24
CA ASP A 144 -13.72 -16.82 -11.84
C ASP A 144 -12.61 -16.24 -10.97
N ALA A 145 -12.26 -14.96 -11.15
CA ALA A 145 -11.28 -14.29 -10.29
C ALA A 145 -11.67 -14.27 -8.79
N PHE A 146 -12.93 -14.50 -8.46
CA PHE A 146 -13.45 -14.58 -7.08
C PHE A 146 -13.80 -16.01 -6.66
N ARG A 147 -13.41 -17.01 -7.43
CA ARG A 147 -13.53 -18.41 -7.07
C ARG A 147 -12.23 -18.94 -6.47
N PHE A 148 -12.37 -19.80 -5.49
CA PHE A 148 -11.24 -20.48 -4.85
C PHE A 148 -11.68 -21.83 -4.27
N ASP A 149 -10.95 -22.90 -4.58
CA ASP A 149 -11.28 -24.27 -4.17
C ASP A 149 -10.53 -24.73 -2.91
N GLY A 150 -9.74 -23.85 -2.28
CA GLY A 150 -8.86 -24.16 -1.15
C GLY A 150 -7.40 -24.36 -1.56
N ALA A 151 -7.12 -24.52 -2.84
CA ALA A 151 -5.77 -24.70 -3.38
C ALA A 151 -5.48 -23.74 -4.54
N ASN A 152 -6.43 -23.53 -5.44
CA ASN A 152 -6.24 -22.74 -6.66
C ASN A 152 -7.29 -21.63 -6.78
N ALA A 153 -6.87 -20.45 -7.20
CA ALA A 153 -7.78 -19.40 -7.62
C ALA A 153 -8.38 -19.73 -9.00
N GLY A 154 -9.52 -19.11 -9.31
CA GLY A 154 -10.20 -19.28 -10.59
C GLY A 154 -11.18 -20.46 -10.65
N ARG A 155 -11.35 -21.22 -9.60
CA ARG A 155 -12.28 -22.38 -9.56
C ARG A 155 -12.83 -22.62 -8.15
N GLY A 156 -13.88 -23.47 -8.07
CA GLY A 156 -14.50 -23.85 -6.80
C GLY A 156 -15.52 -22.82 -6.32
N THR A 157 -15.57 -22.61 -5.01
CA THR A 157 -16.54 -21.75 -4.32
C THR A 157 -16.38 -20.28 -4.70
N LEU A 158 -17.52 -19.60 -4.89
CA LEU A 158 -17.59 -18.15 -5.15
C LEU A 158 -17.60 -17.37 -3.82
N TRP A 159 -16.68 -16.40 -3.67
CA TRP A 159 -16.45 -15.65 -2.43
C TRP A 159 -16.78 -14.16 -2.54
N GLY A 160 -17.08 -13.67 -3.73
CA GLY A 160 -17.43 -12.27 -3.96
C GLY A 160 -18.11 -12.08 -5.29
N ILE A 161 -18.94 -11.05 -5.40
CA ILE A 161 -19.55 -10.63 -6.68
C ILE A 161 -18.73 -9.48 -7.23
N PRO A 162 -18.19 -9.59 -8.47
CA PRO A 162 -17.35 -8.56 -9.04
C PRO A 162 -18.10 -7.24 -9.17
N LYS A 163 -17.51 -6.17 -8.61
CA LYS A 163 -17.98 -4.80 -8.74
C LYS A 163 -17.62 -4.22 -10.10
N ASP A 164 -16.35 -4.37 -10.44
CA ASP A 164 -15.72 -3.84 -11.65
C ASP A 164 -14.46 -4.67 -11.95
N PHE A 165 -13.85 -4.40 -13.08
CA PHE A 165 -12.57 -4.99 -13.42
C PHE A 165 -11.78 -4.07 -14.37
N THR A 166 -10.53 -4.42 -14.61
CA THR A 166 -9.72 -3.79 -15.66
C THR A 166 -8.75 -4.79 -16.26
N THR A 167 -8.48 -4.63 -17.54
CA THR A 167 -7.29 -5.12 -18.21
C THR A 167 -6.21 -4.05 -18.13
N VAL A 168 -4.96 -4.34 -18.48
CA VAL A 168 -3.85 -3.41 -18.38
C VAL A 168 -3.24 -3.10 -19.74
N GLY A 169 -2.62 -1.92 -19.83
CA GLY A 169 -1.92 -1.48 -21.01
C GLY A 169 -1.13 -0.20 -20.76
N PHE A 170 -0.75 0.49 -21.80
CA PHE A 170 0.05 1.70 -21.71
C PHE A 170 -0.75 2.94 -22.08
N TYR A 171 -0.59 4.00 -21.27
CA TYR A 171 -1.04 5.34 -21.64
C TYR A 171 0.07 6.05 -22.39
N TRP A 172 -0.27 6.72 -23.49
CA TRP A 172 0.70 7.37 -24.34
C TRP A 172 0.34 8.82 -24.62
N ASN A 173 1.37 9.68 -24.65
CA ASN A 173 1.25 11.11 -24.86
C ASN A 173 1.35 11.42 -26.35
N LYS A 174 0.23 11.80 -26.98
CA LYS A 174 0.13 12.10 -28.42
C LYS A 174 1.04 13.23 -28.83
N ASP A 175 1.27 14.21 -27.97
CA ASP A 175 2.11 15.38 -28.29
C ASP A 175 3.60 15.01 -28.30
N VAL A 176 4.03 14.18 -27.34
CA VAL A 176 5.40 13.65 -27.33
C VAL A 176 5.67 12.77 -28.54
N PHE A 177 4.73 11.89 -28.90
CA PHE A 177 4.83 11.04 -30.10
C PHE A 177 4.97 11.89 -31.36
N ARG A 178 4.16 12.93 -31.53
CA ARG A 178 4.19 13.84 -32.67
C ARG A 178 5.52 14.58 -32.74
N ARG A 179 6.06 15.06 -31.65
CA ARG A 179 7.35 15.74 -31.55
C ARG A 179 8.53 14.82 -31.84
N ALA A 180 8.46 13.57 -31.36
CA ALA A 180 9.47 12.55 -31.61
C ALA A 180 9.38 11.97 -33.05
N GLY A 181 8.31 12.29 -33.79
CA GLY A 181 8.10 11.76 -35.16
C GLY A 181 7.79 10.27 -35.19
N VAL A 182 7.26 9.72 -34.09
CA VAL A 182 6.90 8.29 -34.02
C VAL A 182 5.40 8.09 -34.22
N PRO A 183 4.98 6.99 -34.89
CA PRO A 183 3.57 6.71 -35.12
C PRO A 183 2.86 6.28 -33.82
N ALA A 184 1.54 6.44 -33.79
CA ALA A 184 0.69 5.92 -32.73
C ALA A 184 0.87 4.40 -32.57
N PRO A 185 0.75 3.85 -31.34
CA PRO A 185 0.78 2.42 -31.11
C PRO A 185 -0.33 1.72 -31.88
N LYS A 186 0.00 0.62 -32.55
CA LYS A 186 -0.97 -0.21 -33.27
C LYS A 186 -1.67 -1.18 -32.30
N PRO A 187 -2.87 -1.66 -32.61
CA PRO A 187 -3.57 -2.64 -31.75
C PRO A 187 -2.79 -3.96 -31.55
N ASP A 188 -1.92 -4.32 -32.50
CA ASP A 188 -1.15 -5.57 -32.51
C ASP A 188 0.35 -5.34 -32.33
N TRP A 189 0.76 -4.19 -31.80
CA TRP A 189 2.17 -3.86 -31.58
C TRP A 189 2.87 -4.88 -30.66
N THR A 190 4.18 -4.97 -30.84
CA THR A 190 5.05 -5.92 -30.13
C THR A 190 5.91 -5.20 -29.08
N TRP A 191 6.55 -5.98 -28.20
CA TRP A 191 7.57 -5.43 -27.28
C TRP A 191 8.76 -4.81 -28.03
N ASP A 192 9.09 -5.30 -29.22
CA ASP A 192 10.14 -4.67 -30.03
C ASP A 192 9.68 -3.32 -30.56
N ASP A 193 8.43 -3.19 -30.99
CA ASP A 193 7.85 -1.90 -31.40
C ASP A 193 7.82 -0.93 -30.20
N PHE A 194 7.44 -1.42 -29.02
CA PHE A 194 7.43 -0.64 -27.78
C PHE A 194 8.84 -0.10 -27.44
N ILE A 195 9.86 -0.96 -27.45
CA ILE A 195 11.24 -0.59 -27.16
C ILE A 195 11.79 0.40 -28.20
N ALA A 196 11.54 0.14 -29.48
CA ALA A 196 11.96 1.04 -30.57
C ALA A 196 11.32 2.42 -30.43
N THR A 197 10.02 2.46 -30.13
CA THR A 197 9.28 3.71 -29.89
C THR A 197 9.83 4.44 -28.67
N ALA A 198 10.05 3.75 -27.56
CA ALA A 198 10.59 4.34 -26.33
C ALA A 198 11.99 4.96 -26.56
N ARG A 199 12.88 4.27 -27.29
CA ARG A 199 14.19 4.79 -27.67
C ARG A 199 14.08 6.03 -28.54
N ALA A 200 13.22 6.01 -29.54
CA ALA A 200 13.02 7.16 -30.44
C ALA A 200 12.52 8.39 -29.68
N ILE A 201 11.58 8.21 -28.76
CA ILE A 201 11.11 9.27 -27.87
C ILE A 201 12.22 9.76 -26.95
N GLY A 202 12.99 8.85 -26.34
CA GLY A 202 14.11 9.19 -25.47
C GLY A 202 15.23 10.01 -26.13
N ARG A 203 15.33 10.01 -27.46
CA ARG A 203 16.25 10.87 -28.22
C ARG A 203 15.68 12.25 -28.53
N ALA A 204 14.36 12.42 -28.45
CA ALA A 204 13.69 13.68 -28.72
C ALA A 204 13.76 14.62 -27.50
N THR A 205 13.76 15.92 -27.80
CA THR A 205 13.83 17.00 -26.82
C THR A 205 12.52 17.77 -26.72
N GLY A 206 12.14 18.13 -25.52
CA GLY A 206 10.99 18.98 -25.26
C GLY A 206 11.25 20.45 -25.51
N PRO A 207 10.20 21.29 -25.36
CA PRO A 207 10.32 22.74 -25.53
C PRO A 207 11.29 23.40 -24.53
N ASP A 208 11.52 22.76 -23.40
CA ASP A 208 12.41 23.19 -22.32
C ASP A 208 13.89 22.80 -22.59
N GLY A 209 14.16 22.11 -23.68
CA GLY A 209 15.49 21.61 -24.03
C GLY A 209 15.86 20.30 -23.35
N GLU A 210 15.00 19.76 -22.47
CA GLU A 210 15.21 18.46 -21.82
C GLU A 210 14.77 17.31 -22.74
N ARG A 211 15.45 16.17 -22.65
CA ARG A 211 15.04 14.95 -23.35
C ARG A 211 13.81 14.36 -22.70
N TYR A 212 12.92 13.79 -23.51
CA TYR A 212 11.78 13.02 -22.99
C TYR A 212 12.21 11.68 -22.37
N VAL A 213 11.40 11.17 -21.48
CA VAL A 213 11.45 9.77 -21.03
C VAL A 213 10.66 8.93 -22.03
N GLY A 214 11.27 7.91 -22.60
CA GLY A 214 10.62 7.07 -23.61
C GLY A 214 9.39 6.36 -23.07
N ALA A 215 9.58 5.57 -22.00
CA ALA A 215 8.49 4.91 -21.32
C ALA A 215 8.81 4.65 -19.83
N GLU A 216 7.80 4.63 -18.99
CA GLU A 216 7.85 4.11 -17.62
C GLU A 216 7.12 2.77 -17.55
N PHE A 217 7.80 1.73 -17.05
CA PHE A 217 7.22 0.42 -16.82
C PHE A 217 7.10 0.14 -15.33
N VAL A 218 5.89 -0.11 -14.88
CA VAL A 218 5.60 -0.41 -13.48
C VAL A 218 5.93 -1.87 -13.16
N THR A 219 6.83 -2.09 -12.20
CA THR A 219 7.35 -3.42 -11.83
C THR A 219 6.58 -4.09 -10.69
N TRP A 220 5.31 -3.76 -10.49
CA TRP A 220 4.48 -4.49 -9.52
C TRP A 220 4.36 -5.97 -9.93
N PRO A 221 4.28 -6.90 -8.99
CA PRO A 221 4.22 -8.33 -9.29
C PRO A 221 3.18 -8.71 -10.35
N ALA A 222 1.98 -8.14 -10.27
CA ALA A 222 0.93 -8.37 -11.27
C ALA A 222 1.34 -7.89 -12.66
N MET A 223 1.98 -6.72 -12.78
CA MET A 223 2.41 -6.14 -14.06
C MET A 223 3.56 -6.94 -14.69
N VAL A 224 4.50 -7.40 -13.86
CA VAL A 224 5.58 -8.28 -14.32
C VAL A 224 5.00 -9.62 -14.79
N ARG A 225 4.01 -10.18 -14.08
CA ARG A 225 3.32 -11.40 -14.52
C ARG A 225 2.53 -11.19 -15.83
N ALA A 226 1.86 -10.03 -15.99
CA ALA A 226 1.24 -9.67 -17.26
C ALA A 226 2.24 -9.68 -18.43
N TYR A 227 3.43 -9.12 -18.22
CA TYR A 227 4.52 -9.17 -19.19
C TYR A 227 4.96 -10.61 -19.47
N LEU A 228 5.21 -11.41 -18.42
CA LEU A 228 5.59 -12.82 -18.55
C LEU A 228 4.54 -13.64 -19.33
N PHE A 229 3.26 -13.38 -19.12
CA PHE A 229 2.19 -14.03 -19.88
C PHE A 229 2.30 -13.75 -21.39
N THR A 230 2.63 -12.52 -21.77
CA THR A 230 2.85 -12.20 -23.19
C THR A 230 4.06 -12.93 -23.77
N GLU A 231 5.06 -13.26 -22.96
CA GLU A 231 6.22 -14.07 -23.34
C GLU A 231 5.97 -15.58 -23.26
N GLY A 232 4.72 -15.99 -22.93
CA GLY A 232 4.32 -17.40 -22.82
C GLY A 232 4.96 -18.12 -21.64
N CYS A 233 5.16 -17.42 -20.53
CA CYS A 233 5.69 -17.95 -19.27
C CYS A 233 5.00 -17.26 -18.08
N ASP A 234 5.22 -17.75 -16.87
CA ASP A 234 4.71 -17.18 -15.64
C ASP A 234 5.70 -17.39 -14.48
N ALA A 235 5.43 -16.75 -13.36
CA ALA A 235 6.14 -16.95 -12.10
C ALA A 235 5.84 -18.31 -11.45
N VAL A 236 4.67 -18.88 -11.77
CA VAL A 236 4.12 -20.11 -11.18
C VAL A 236 3.71 -21.06 -12.31
N GLY A 237 4.11 -22.31 -12.21
CA GLY A 237 3.75 -23.35 -13.18
C GLY A 237 2.44 -24.06 -12.83
N PRO A 238 2.04 -25.07 -13.66
CA PRO A 238 0.80 -25.81 -13.45
C PRO A 238 0.70 -26.58 -12.13
N GLY A 239 1.82 -26.85 -11.47
CA GLY A 239 1.90 -27.45 -10.14
C GLY A 239 1.51 -26.47 -9.01
N GLY A 240 1.14 -25.24 -9.34
CA GLY A 240 0.77 -24.21 -8.38
C GLY A 240 1.98 -23.68 -7.60
N TRP A 241 1.76 -23.32 -6.35
CA TRP A 241 2.70 -22.57 -5.52
C TRP A 241 3.99 -23.27 -5.13
N ASP A 242 4.07 -24.57 -5.38
CA ASP A 242 5.27 -25.40 -5.21
C ASP A 242 6.09 -25.50 -6.50
N ASP A 243 5.53 -25.02 -7.61
CA ASP A 243 6.13 -25.05 -8.95
C ASP A 243 6.50 -23.64 -9.40
N LEU A 244 7.53 -23.04 -8.74
CA LEU A 244 8.04 -21.73 -9.12
C LEU A 244 8.82 -21.82 -10.44
N ARG A 245 8.59 -20.86 -11.34
CA ARG A 245 9.11 -20.85 -12.70
C ARG A 245 9.90 -19.60 -13.08
N LEU A 246 10.15 -18.69 -12.15
CA LEU A 246 10.91 -17.48 -12.46
C LEU A 246 12.37 -17.76 -12.83
N SER A 247 12.96 -18.81 -12.27
CA SER A 247 14.31 -19.25 -12.60
C SER A 247 14.40 -20.08 -13.90
N ASP A 248 13.26 -20.40 -14.52
CA ASP A 248 13.27 -21.10 -15.82
C ASP A 248 13.95 -20.22 -16.90
N PRO A 249 14.72 -20.82 -17.82
CA PRO A 249 15.48 -20.06 -18.83
C PRO A 249 14.62 -19.07 -19.63
N LYS A 250 13.37 -19.43 -19.97
CA LYS A 250 12.45 -18.57 -20.73
C LYS A 250 12.02 -17.36 -19.91
N ALA A 251 11.63 -17.56 -18.65
CA ALA A 251 11.24 -16.47 -17.75
C ALA A 251 12.43 -15.56 -17.42
N MET A 252 13.62 -16.15 -17.15
CA MET A 252 14.82 -15.37 -16.92
C MET A 252 15.22 -14.54 -18.13
N ALA A 253 15.15 -15.10 -19.34
CA ALA A 253 15.45 -14.34 -20.56
C ALA A 253 14.48 -13.18 -20.75
N ALA A 254 13.18 -13.38 -20.49
CA ALA A 254 12.19 -12.33 -20.53
C ALA A 254 12.47 -11.22 -19.48
N LEU A 255 12.76 -11.60 -18.25
CA LEU A 255 13.08 -10.64 -17.18
C LEU A 255 14.38 -9.88 -17.43
N GLU A 256 15.43 -10.54 -17.95
CA GLU A 256 16.68 -9.85 -18.32
C GLU A 256 16.46 -8.91 -19.51
N ARG A 257 15.62 -9.26 -20.47
CA ARG A 257 15.21 -8.35 -21.55
C ARG A 257 14.48 -7.12 -20.99
N LEU A 258 13.53 -7.31 -20.05
CA LEU A 258 12.84 -6.23 -19.36
C LEU A 258 13.82 -5.35 -18.60
N ARG A 259 14.78 -5.95 -17.89
CA ARG A 259 15.83 -5.23 -17.17
C ARG A 259 16.73 -4.45 -18.11
N ALA A 260 17.21 -5.06 -19.19
CA ALA A 260 18.13 -4.44 -20.13
C ALA A 260 17.54 -3.15 -20.73
N TRP A 261 16.31 -3.18 -21.22
CA TRP A 261 15.72 -1.97 -21.78
C TRP A 261 15.21 -0.97 -20.74
N ARG A 262 14.86 -1.44 -19.52
CA ARG A 262 14.54 -0.53 -18.42
C ARG A 262 15.75 0.32 -18.02
N HIS A 263 16.96 -0.22 -18.06
CA HIS A 263 18.21 0.46 -17.71
C HIS A 263 18.97 1.03 -18.95
N ASP A 264 18.34 1.04 -20.11
CA ASP A 264 18.90 1.60 -21.32
C ASP A 264 18.90 3.14 -21.26
N GLU A 265 20.07 3.76 -21.35
CA GLU A 265 20.24 5.21 -21.32
C GLU A 265 19.47 5.94 -22.43
N GLU A 266 19.33 5.31 -23.60
CA GLU A 266 18.56 5.87 -24.70
C GLU A 266 17.07 5.89 -24.44
N ASN A 267 16.59 4.93 -23.67
CA ASN A 267 15.18 4.80 -23.33
C ASN A 267 14.78 5.70 -22.15
N ALA A 268 15.73 6.07 -21.31
CA ALA A 268 15.55 6.89 -20.12
C ALA A 268 14.52 6.35 -19.10
N LEU A 269 14.22 5.05 -19.16
CA LEU A 269 13.23 4.38 -18.27
C LEU A 269 13.59 4.42 -16.80
N THR A 270 14.88 4.50 -16.49
CA THR A 270 15.38 4.60 -15.12
C THR A 270 15.80 6.00 -14.75
N SER A 271 15.63 6.91 -15.66
CA SER A 271 16.25 8.20 -15.47
C SER A 271 15.77 8.81 -14.16
N GLY A 272 16.71 9.15 -13.35
CA GLY A 272 16.52 10.10 -12.30
C GLY A 272 15.90 11.43 -12.74
N ARG A 273 15.51 11.57 -13.98
CA ARG A 273 14.86 12.73 -14.59
C ARG A 273 13.42 12.93 -14.14
N SER A 274 12.74 11.87 -13.66
CA SER A 274 11.38 11.96 -13.12
C SER A 274 11.30 11.61 -11.65
N LYS A 275 12.33 11.89 -10.85
CA LYS A 275 12.42 11.54 -9.44
C LYS A 275 11.38 12.21 -8.53
N LEU A 276 10.70 13.25 -9.03
CA LEU A 276 9.65 13.97 -8.29
C LEU A 276 8.28 13.30 -8.37
N ALA A 277 8.06 12.41 -9.34
CA ALA A 277 6.81 11.68 -9.51
C ALA A 277 7.10 10.19 -9.72
N THR A 278 6.28 9.33 -9.15
CA THR A 278 6.38 7.87 -9.25
C THR A 278 5.02 7.28 -9.61
N GLY A 279 5.02 6.08 -10.19
CA GLY A 279 3.79 5.40 -10.57
C GLY A 279 3.02 6.16 -11.67
N SER A 280 1.69 6.26 -11.51
CA SER A 280 0.79 6.94 -12.45
C SER A 280 1.08 8.43 -12.62
N ALA A 281 1.45 9.11 -11.53
CA ALA A 281 1.70 10.55 -11.53
C ALA A 281 2.84 11.00 -12.45
N VAL A 282 3.75 10.10 -12.81
CA VAL A 282 4.84 10.39 -13.73
C VAL A 282 4.34 10.82 -15.11
N PHE A 283 3.26 10.21 -15.58
CA PHE A 283 2.68 10.52 -16.87
C PHE A 283 2.10 11.93 -16.94
N ALA A 284 1.47 12.38 -15.84
CA ALA A 284 0.87 13.71 -15.74
C ALA A 284 1.90 14.85 -15.84
N THR A 285 3.19 14.56 -15.71
CA THR A 285 4.27 15.55 -15.92
C THR A 285 4.40 16.03 -17.38
N GLY A 286 3.80 15.32 -18.33
CA GLY A 286 3.94 15.60 -19.78
C GLY A 286 5.30 15.29 -20.38
N LYS A 287 6.26 14.79 -19.58
CA LYS A 287 7.64 14.49 -20.02
C LYS A 287 7.87 13.03 -20.39
N VAL A 288 6.87 12.17 -20.22
CA VAL A 288 6.92 10.74 -20.47
C VAL A 288 6.09 10.40 -21.71
N GLY A 289 6.67 9.65 -22.63
CA GLY A 289 5.99 9.23 -23.86
C GLY A 289 4.94 8.16 -23.60
N MET A 290 5.28 7.15 -22.81
CA MET A 290 4.39 6.03 -22.45
C MET A 290 4.53 5.70 -20.98
N ALA A 291 3.44 5.37 -20.30
CA ALA A 291 3.46 4.91 -18.90
C ALA A 291 2.51 3.74 -18.69
N GLY A 292 2.97 2.73 -17.94
CA GLY A 292 2.20 1.53 -17.64
C GLY A 292 3.10 0.33 -17.29
N PRO A 293 2.58 -0.92 -17.31
CA PRO A 293 1.16 -1.19 -17.55
C PRO A 293 0.29 -0.64 -16.40
N PHE A 294 -0.82 0.02 -16.74
CA PHE A 294 -1.84 0.43 -15.78
C PHE A 294 -3.21 -0.04 -16.27
N GLY A 295 -4.10 -0.27 -15.34
CA GLY A 295 -5.51 -0.42 -15.61
C GLY A 295 -6.22 0.93 -15.73
N ARG A 296 -7.54 0.88 -15.80
CA ARG A 296 -8.36 2.07 -15.99
C ARG A 296 -8.44 2.97 -14.75
N TRP A 297 -8.04 2.48 -13.57
CA TRP A 297 -8.06 3.27 -12.32
C TRP A 297 -7.31 4.60 -12.37
N VAL A 298 -6.36 4.77 -13.28
CA VAL A 298 -5.63 6.04 -13.45
C VAL A 298 -6.39 7.06 -14.33
N VAL A 299 -7.44 6.64 -15.04
CA VAL A 299 -8.20 7.49 -15.97
C VAL A 299 -8.81 8.73 -15.30
N PRO A 300 -9.41 8.66 -14.10
CA PRO A 300 -9.93 9.85 -13.43
C PRO A 300 -8.86 10.93 -13.19
N GLU A 301 -7.64 10.52 -12.83
CA GLU A 301 -6.50 11.42 -12.69
C GLU A 301 -6.11 12.02 -14.05
N TYR A 302 -5.97 11.18 -15.08
CA TYR A 302 -5.51 11.61 -16.40
C TYR A 302 -6.56 12.44 -17.15
N ARG A 303 -7.84 12.29 -16.89
CA ARG A 303 -8.90 13.18 -17.39
C ARG A 303 -8.74 14.63 -16.91
N ARG A 304 -7.97 14.89 -15.85
CA ARG A 304 -7.63 16.23 -15.35
C ARG A 304 -6.48 16.89 -16.10
N ILE A 305 -5.71 16.14 -16.89
CA ILE A 305 -4.62 16.66 -17.72
C ILE A 305 -5.22 17.59 -18.80
N ARG A 306 -4.71 18.83 -18.89
CA ARG A 306 -5.13 19.85 -19.87
C ARG A 306 -4.01 20.27 -20.80
N ASP A 307 -2.75 19.94 -20.46
CA ASP A 307 -1.57 20.47 -21.11
C ASP A 307 -1.14 19.67 -22.33
N PHE A 308 -1.63 18.44 -22.50
CA PHE A 308 -1.33 17.56 -23.62
C PHE A 308 -2.46 16.55 -23.90
N ASP A 309 -2.50 16.06 -25.12
CA ASP A 309 -3.43 15.00 -25.55
C ASP A 309 -2.83 13.60 -25.31
N TRP A 310 -3.67 12.67 -24.91
CA TRP A 310 -3.27 11.31 -24.55
C TRP A 310 -4.32 10.27 -24.92
N ASP A 311 -3.88 8.99 -24.96
CA ASP A 311 -4.78 7.87 -25.21
C ASP A 311 -4.24 6.59 -24.55
N PHE A 312 -4.99 5.49 -24.70
CA PHE A 312 -4.65 4.17 -24.22
C PHE A 312 -4.21 3.27 -25.38
N ALA A 313 -3.19 2.45 -25.15
CA ALA A 313 -2.74 1.37 -26.02
C ALA A 313 -2.76 0.03 -25.28
N PRO A 314 -3.22 -1.06 -25.92
CA PRO A 314 -3.22 -2.38 -25.30
C PRO A 314 -1.79 -2.81 -24.93
N LEU A 315 -1.68 -3.82 -24.07
CA LEU A 315 -0.37 -4.39 -23.73
C LEU A 315 0.31 -4.94 -24.99
N PRO A 316 1.61 -4.64 -25.22
CA PRO A 316 2.33 -5.20 -26.37
C PRO A 316 2.32 -6.72 -26.34
N ARG A 317 2.17 -7.36 -27.50
CA ARG A 317 2.30 -8.81 -27.59
C ARG A 317 3.77 -9.23 -27.61
N GLY A 318 4.07 -10.34 -26.97
CA GLY A 318 5.32 -11.07 -27.13
C GLY A 318 5.14 -12.30 -28.04
N SER A 319 5.51 -13.47 -27.54
CA SER A 319 5.23 -14.74 -28.22
C SER A 319 3.73 -15.05 -28.26
N GLU A 320 2.97 -14.52 -27.33
CA GLU A 320 1.51 -14.66 -27.24
C GLU A 320 0.85 -13.29 -27.07
N ARG A 321 -0.45 -13.23 -27.40
CA ARG A 321 -1.30 -12.12 -26.96
C ARG A 321 -1.87 -12.53 -25.61
N ALA A 322 -1.60 -11.77 -24.57
CA ALA A 322 -2.08 -12.05 -23.22
C ALA A 322 -2.28 -10.76 -22.42
N ASN A 323 -3.15 -10.84 -21.44
CA ASN A 323 -3.39 -9.77 -20.47
C ASN A 323 -3.78 -10.38 -19.12
N ILE A 324 -4.05 -9.55 -18.14
CA ILE A 324 -4.51 -9.94 -16.81
C ILE A 324 -5.85 -9.29 -16.48
N ILE A 325 -6.62 -9.94 -15.63
CA ILE A 325 -7.79 -9.35 -14.97
C ILE A 325 -7.40 -8.90 -13.58
N LEU A 326 -7.55 -7.61 -13.30
CA LEU A 326 -7.54 -7.05 -11.96
C LEU A 326 -8.94 -6.59 -11.63
N THR A 327 -9.47 -7.01 -10.49
CA THR A 327 -10.87 -6.82 -10.16
C THR A 327 -11.08 -6.74 -8.65
N VAL A 328 -12.14 -6.05 -8.26
CA VAL A 328 -12.57 -5.91 -6.87
C VAL A 328 -14.00 -6.43 -6.75
N SER A 329 -14.28 -7.17 -5.69
CA SER A 329 -15.63 -7.65 -5.38
C SER A 329 -16.27 -6.91 -4.22
N TRP A 330 -17.59 -6.99 -4.16
CA TRP A 330 -18.32 -6.91 -2.91
C TRP A 330 -18.42 -8.33 -2.31
N SER A 331 -17.88 -8.51 -1.15
CA SER A 331 -17.89 -9.77 -0.40
C SER A 331 -18.63 -9.60 0.91
N ILE A 332 -19.19 -10.70 1.42
CA ILE A 332 -19.93 -10.74 2.68
C ILE A 332 -19.03 -11.38 3.75
N SER A 333 -19.01 -10.82 4.94
CA SER A 333 -18.32 -11.41 6.09
C SER A 333 -18.98 -12.72 6.52
N SER A 334 -18.17 -13.75 6.77
CA SER A 334 -18.64 -14.99 7.37
C SER A 334 -19.27 -14.77 8.75
N GLN A 335 -18.81 -13.73 9.47
CA GLN A 335 -19.26 -13.36 10.80
C GLN A 335 -20.45 -12.39 10.81
N SER A 336 -20.93 -11.92 9.64
CA SER A 336 -22.12 -11.08 9.58
C SER A 336 -23.34 -11.81 10.15
N ALA A 337 -24.06 -11.12 11.03
CA ALA A 337 -25.36 -11.60 11.55
C ALA A 337 -26.51 -11.36 10.54
N HIS A 338 -26.29 -10.57 9.51
CA HIS A 338 -27.29 -10.06 8.56
C HIS A 338 -26.98 -10.49 7.11
N LYS A 339 -26.63 -11.77 6.90
CA LYS A 339 -26.21 -12.29 5.60
C LYS A 339 -27.27 -12.14 4.49
N PRO A 340 -28.57 -12.39 4.74
CA PRO A 340 -29.60 -12.18 3.70
C PRO A 340 -29.77 -10.71 3.31
N GLU A 341 -29.66 -9.78 4.26
CA GLU A 341 -29.73 -8.34 4.02
C GLU A 341 -28.47 -7.85 3.30
N SER A 342 -27.29 -8.37 3.70
CA SER A 342 -26.02 -8.13 3.03
C SER A 342 -26.05 -8.59 1.57
N TRP A 343 -26.69 -9.75 1.29
CA TRP A 343 -26.88 -10.22 -0.09
C TRP A 343 -27.78 -9.29 -0.91
N LYS A 344 -28.85 -8.74 -0.33
CA LYS A 344 -29.69 -7.73 -1.01
C LYS A 344 -28.89 -6.50 -1.38
N LEU A 345 -27.97 -6.06 -0.50
CA LEU A 345 -27.10 -4.94 -0.76
C LEU A 345 -26.06 -5.25 -1.86
N VAL A 346 -25.42 -6.42 -1.81
CA VAL A 346 -24.47 -6.85 -2.86
C VAL A 346 -25.16 -6.87 -4.22
N ARG A 347 -26.36 -7.45 -4.34
CA ARG A 347 -27.14 -7.42 -5.60
C ARG A 347 -27.43 -6.02 -6.08
N TRP A 348 -27.83 -5.11 -5.18
CA TRP A 348 -28.12 -3.70 -5.49
C TRP A 348 -26.89 -3.00 -6.09
N LEU A 349 -25.75 -3.19 -5.48
CA LEU A 349 -24.50 -2.54 -5.88
C LEU A 349 -23.90 -3.13 -7.17
N THR A 350 -24.23 -4.38 -7.52
CA THR A 350 -23.64 -5.09 -8.66
C THR A 350 -24.63 -5.31 -9.82
N ASN A 351 -25.88 -4.85 -9.70
CA ASN A 351 -26.83 -4.86 -10.81
C ASN A 351 -26.40 -3.86 -11.91
N GLU A 352 -27.07 -3.93 -13.06
CA GLU A 352 -26.76 -3.10 -14.23
C GLU A 352 -26.76 -1.59 -13.89
N GLU A 353 -27.77 -1.11 -13.19
CA GLU A 353 -27.91 0.32 -12.86
C GLU A 353 -26.86 0.79 -11.84
N GLY A 354 -26.60 -0.01 -10.80
CA GLY A 354 -25.54 0.26 -9.82
C GLY A 354 -24.16 0.38 -10.47
N GLN A 355 -23.86 -0.50 -11.42
CA GLN A 355 -22.59 -0.46 -12.14
C GLN A 355 -22.51 0.64 -13.20
N LYS A 356 -23.61 0.99 -13.88
CA LYS A 356 -23.65 2.17 -14.76
C LYS A 356 -23.33 3.47 -14.03
N ALA A 357 -23.79 3.62 -12.79
CA ALA A 357 -23.49 4.81 -11.99
C ALA A 357 -21.99 4.95 -11.75
N GLN A 358 -21.29 3.85 -11.48
CA GLN A 358 -19.83 3.84 -11.29
C GLN A 358 -19.05 3.95 -12.61
N ALA A 359 -19.55 3.39 -13.69
CA ALA A 359 -18.90 3.41 -15.00
C ALA A 359 -18.65 4.84 -15.52
N ARG A 360 -19.58 5.77 -15.25
CA ARG A 360 -19.45 7.19 -15.68
C ARG A 360 -18.23 7.91 -15.13
N LEU A 361 -17.66 7.43 -14.01
CA LEU A 361 -16.39 7.95 -13.49
C LEU A 361 -15.19 7.62 -14.38
N GLY A 362 -15.29 6.58 -15.17
CA GLY A 362 -14.19 6.07 -15.97
C GLY A 362 -13.12 5.32 -15.16
N LEU A 363 -13.41 4.96 -13.89
CA LEU A 363 -12.45 4.34 -12.98
C LEU A 363 -12.11 2.90 -13.38
N ALA A 364 -13.10 2.12 -13.82
CA ALA A 364 -12.94 0.72 -14.17
C ALA A 364 -14.00 0.27 -15.18
N ILE A 365 -13.87 -0.93 -15.72
CA ILE A 365 -14.85 -1.54 -16.60
C ILE A 365 -15.95 -2.17 -15.73
N PRO A 366 -17.23 -1.89 -15.96
CA PRO A 366 -18.30 -2.62 -15.28
C PRO A 366 -18.16 -4.12 -15.48
N SER A 367 -18.29 -4.90 -14.42
CA SER A 367 -18.27 -6.35 -14.52
C SER A 367 -19.56 -6.91 -15.14
N ASN A 368 -20.69 -6.20 -15.05
CA ASN A 368 -21.92 -6.50 -15.77
C ASN A 368 -21.77 -6.09 -17.24
N ARG A 369 -21.96 -7.04 -18.16
CA ARG A 369 -21.75 -6.84 -19.61
C ARG A 369 -22.62 -5.74 -20.19
N ARG A 370 -23.91 -5.70 -19.82
CA ARG A 370 -24.83 -4.67 -20.32
C ARG A 370 -24.43 -3.27 -19.89
N ALA A 371 -23.93 -3.13 -18.66
CA ALA A 371 -23.37 -1.87 -18.19
C ALA A 371 -22.09 -1.49 -18.93
N ALA A 372 -21.20 -2.47 -19.21
CA ALA A 372 -19.94 -2.25 -19.93
C ALA A 372 -20.14 -1.89 -21.42
N GLU A 373 -21.18 -2.40 -22.03
CA GLU A 373 -21.52 -2.13 -23.44
C GLU A 373 -22.39 -0.88 -23.61
N SER A 374 -22.83 -0.24 -22.51
CA SER A 374 -23.67 0.95 -22.54
C SER A 374 -22.85 2.25 -22.69
N ASP A 375 -23.56 3.32 -23.09
CA ASP A 375 -22.99 4.68 -23.15
C ASP A 375 -22.46 5.21 -21.80
N ALA A 376 -22.74 4.50 -20.70
CA ALA A 376 -22.21 4.84 -19.39
C ALA A 376 -20.71 4.54 -19.27
N PHE A 377 -20.19 3.58 -20.04
CA PHE A 377 -18.78 3.18 -20.07
C PHE A 377 -18.10 3.64 -21.35
N VAL A 378 -18.66 3.33 -22.52
CA VAL A 378 -18.13 3.76 -23.83
C VAL A 378 -18.65 5.17 -24.11
N ASP A 379 -18.00 6.15 -23.50
CA ASP A 379 -18.38 7.56 -23.64
C ASP A 379 -17.38 8.32 -24.55
N ALA A 380 -17.70 9.59 -24.87
CA ALA A 380 -16.81 10.45 -25.66
C ALA A 380 -15.65 11.06 -24.86
N ALA A 381 -15.51 10.72 -23.58
CA ALA A 381 -14.42 11.19 -22.74
C ALA A 381 -13.17 10.33 -22.96
N LYS A 382 -11.99 10.90 -22.60
CA LYS A 382 -10.72 10.18 -22.67
C LYS A 382 -10.70 8.91 -21.80
N PRO A 383 -9.99 7.87 -22.24
CA PRO A 383 -9.23 7.74 -23.47
C PRO A 383 -10.13 7.55 -24.72
N ASP A 384 -9.63 7.91 -25.91
CA ASP A 384 -10.38 7.70 -27.17
C ASP A 384 -10.52 6.20 -27.50
N ASN A 385 -9.60 5.36 -27.01
CA ASN A 385 -9.56 3.91 -27.22
C ASN A 385 -10.07 3.12 -26.01
N ASP A 386 -11.29 3.41 -25.53
CA ASP A 386 -11.94 2.63 -24.47
C ASP A 386 -12.19 1.16 -24.84
N ARG A 387 -12.44 0.91 -26.14
CA ARG A 387 -12.63 -0.47 -26.63
C ARG A 387 -11.38 -1.34 -26.47
N GLY A 388 -10.18 -0.75 -26.46
CA GLY A 388 -8.95 -1.49 -26.25
C GLY A 388 -8.90 -2.27 -24.95
N TYR A 389 -9.60 -1.80 -23.91
CA TYR A 389 -9.73 -2.55 -22.65
C TYR A 389 -10.67 -3.75 -22.78
N LEU A 390 -11.81 -3.59 -23.48
CA LEU A 390 -12.78 -4.66 -23.67
C LEU A 390 -12.23 -5.75 -24.60
N ASP A 391 -11.55 -5.35 -25.66
CA ASP A 391 -10.94 -6.29 -26.63
C ASP A 391 -9.86 -7.16 -25.95
N ALA A 392 -9.14 -6.61 -24.97
CA ALA A 392 -8.13 -7.35 -24.21
C ALA A 392 -8.71 -8.40 -23.24
N VAL A 393 -10.02 -8.38 -22.96
CA VAL A 393 -10.66 -9.36 -22.05
C VAL A 393 -10.55 -10.79 -22.57
N ALA A 394 -10.68 -10.96 -23.88
CA ALA A 394 -10.64 -12.29 -24.50
C ALA A 394 -9.28 -13.00 -24.28
N ASP A 395 -8.20 -12.22 -24.25
CA ASP A 395 -6.83 -12.71 -24.05
C ASP A 395 -6.38 -12.66 -22.58
N SER A 396 -7.27 -12.24 -21.67
CA SER A 396 -6.94 -12.06 -20.27
C SER A 396 -7.05 -13.34 -19.45
N ARG A 397 -6.14 -13.47 -18.50
CA ARG A 397 -6.06 -14.61 -17.56
C ARG A 397 -6.24 -14.12 -16.13
N VAL A 398 -6.84 -14.96 -15.30
CA VAL A 398 -6.83 -14.77 -13.85
C VAL A 398 -5.44 -15.09 -13.34
N ILE A 399 -4.88 -14.18 -12.55
CA ILE A 399 -3.63 -14.46 -11.85
C ILE A 399 -3.94 -15.41 -10.70
N ASP A 400 -3.32 -16.57 -10.70
CA ASP A 400 -3.36 -17.47 -9.54
C ASP A 400 -2.51 -16.88 -8.41
N TRP A 401 -3.15 -16.40 -7.34
CA TRP A 401 -2.51 -15.85 -6.15
C TRP A 401 -2.54 -16.87 -5.01
N PRO A 402 -1.46 -16.97 -4.18
CA PRO A 402 -1.47 -17.90 -3.05
C PRO A 402 -2.36 -17.40 -1.92
N ALA A 403 -2.80 -18.34 -1.11
CA ALA A 403 -3.43 -18.03 0.16
C ALA A 403 -2.51 -17.29 1.16
N ASN A 404 -1.21 -17.28 0.94
CA ASN A 404 -0.26 -16.56 1.78
C ASN A 404 0.18 -15.23 1.13
N PRO A 405 -0.25 -14.07 1.67
CA PRO A 405 0.04 -12.75 1.09
C PRO A 405 1.54 -12.38 1.11
N LYS A 406 2.38 -13.10 1.85
CA LYS A 406 3.83 -12.88 1.83
C LYS A 406 4.46 -13.16 0.45
N PHE A 407 3.82 -13.98 -0.38
CA PHE A 407 4.29 -14.23 -1.73
C PHE A 407 4.43 -12.94 -2.53
N GLU A 408 3.36 -12.15 -2.60
CA GLU A 408 3.35 -10.90 -3.33
C GLU A 408 4.40 -9.92 -2.79
N GLN A 409 4.50 -9.83 -1.45
CA GLN A 409 5.49 -8.99 -0.79
C GLN A 409 6.94 -9.42 -1.10
N LEU A 410 7.23 -10.71 -1.02
CA LEU A 410 8.56 -11.25 -1.31
C LEU A 410 8.90 -11.08 -2.79
N LEU A 411 7.96 -11.40 -3.68
CA LEU A 411 8.15 -11.22 -5.12
C LEU A 411 8.40 -9.75 -5.45
N GLY A 412 7.55 -8.84 -4.98
CA GLY A 412 7.66 -7.41 -5.23
C GLY A 412 8.99 -6.84 -4.76
N SER A 413 9.40 -7.14 -3.52
CA SER A 413 10.64 -6.60 -2.97
C SER A 413 11.90 -7.11 -3.71
N ASN A 414 11.92 -8.37 -4.17
CA ASN A 414 13.06 -8.89 -4.94
C ASN A 414 13.05 -8.41 -6.40
N LEU A 415 11.87 -8.26 -7.02
CA LEU A 415 11.76 -7.62 -8.34
C LEU A 415 12.18 -6.15 -8.29
N ASP A 416 11.87 -5.42 -7.22
CA ASP A 416 12.35 -4.05 -7.05
C ASP A 416 13.88 -3.98 -6.98
N GLU A 417 14.54 -4.89 -6.28
CA GLU A 417 16.00 -4.96 -6.22
C GLU A 417 16.64 -5.38 -7.54
N GLY A 418 16.05 -6.36 -8.24
CA GLY A 418 16.60 -6.91 -9.48
C GLY A 418 16.26 -6.13 -10.74
N LEU A 419 14.99 -5.70 -10.88
CA LEU A 419 14.48 -5.04 -12.08
C LEU A 419 14.44 -3.52 -11.96
N LYS A 420 13.89 -2.99 -10.88
CA LYS A 420 13.62 -1.56 -10.75
C LYS A 420 14.87 -0.76 -10.42
N THR A 421 15.59 -1.14 -9.39
CA THR A 421 16.80 -0.42 -8.94
C THR A 421 18.08 -0.98 -9.53
N GLY A 422 18.09 -2.24 -9.96
CA GLY A 422 19.29 -2.92 -10.45
C GLY A 422 20.38 -3.14 -9.38
N ASN A 423 20.03 -2.94 -8.09
CA ASN A 423 20.96 -3.07 -6.97
C ASN A 423 21.49 -4.50 -6.78
N LYS A 424 20.78 -5.48 -7.35
CA LYS A 424 21.15 -6.90 -7.31
C LYS A 424 21.16 -7.50 -8.70
N PRO A 425 22.07 -8.43 -9.03
CA PRO A 425 21.92 -9.25 -10.23
C PRO A 425 20.54 -9.93 -10.23
N LEU A 426 19.87 -9.93 -11.37
CA LEU A 426 18.51 -10.45 -11.47
C LEU A 426 18.40 -11.92 -11.06
N ALA A 427 19.34 -12.75 -11.50
CA ALA A 427 19.40 -14.16 -11.11
C ALA A 427 19.51 -14.36 -9.59
N GLN A 428 20.25 -13.48 -8.90
CA GLN A 428 20.33 -13.50 -7.44
C GLN A 428 19.01 -13.07 -6.81
N ALA A 429 18.38 -12.01 -7.31
CA ALA A 429 17.10 -11.53 -6.78
C ALA A 429 15.99 -12.58 -6.92
N VAL A 430 15.93 -13.29 -8.07
CA VAL A 430 15.01 -14.40 -8.29
C VAL A 430 15.32 -15.58 -7.37
N GLY A 431 16.60 -15.98 -7.25
CA GLY A 431 17.01 -17.07 -6.35
C GLY A 431 16.73 -16.76 -4.87
N ASP A 432 16.93 -15.51 -4.44
CA ASP A 432 16.57 -15.06 -3.08
C ASP A 432 15.06 -15.16 -2.85
N PHE A 433 14.25 -14.71 -3.81
CA PHE A 433 12.79 -14.84 -3.73
C PHE A 433 12.35 -16.30 -3.60
N GLU A 434 12.82 -17.19 -4.48
CA GLU A 434 12.45 -18.62 -4.46
C GLU A 434 12.87 -19.29 -3.16
N SER A 435 14.06 -18.96 -2.66
CA SER A 435 14.59 -19.48 -1.39
C SER A 435 13.76 -19.01 -0.19
N LEU A 436 13.43 -17.72 -0.15
CA LEU A 436 12.60 -17.12 0.91
C LEU A 436 11.17 -17.67 0.89
N TRP A 437 10.60 -17.86 -0.31
CA TRP A 437 9.27 -18.47 -0.44
C TRP A 437 9.27 -19.93 0.01
N LYS A 438 10.27 -20.70 -0.38
CA LYS A 438 10.44 -22.09 0.07
C LYS A 438 10.59 -22.18 1.59
N ALA A 439 11.37 -21.29 2.19
CA ALA A 439 11.51 -21.20 3.64
C ALA A 439 10.18 -20.83 4.34
N GLU A 440 9.43 -19.87 3.80
CA GLU A 440 8.10 -19.51 4.32
C GLU A 440 7.13 -20.68 4.27
N ARG A 441 7.11 -21.43 3.18
CA ARG A 441 6.28 -22.64 3.03
C ARG A 441 6.70 -23.79 3.95
N ALA A 442 7.99 -23.93 4.18
CA ALA A 442 8.53 -24.95 5.10
C ALA A 442 8.34 -24.58 6.57
N SER A 443 8.06 -23.30 6.85
CA SER A 443 7.90 -22.79 8.22
C SER A 443 6.83 -23.57 8.98
N PRO A 444 7.13 -24.05 10.20
CA PRO A 444 6.14 -24.68 11.08
C PRO A 444 4.93 -23.78 11.35
N LEU A 445 5.13 -22.44 11.31
CA LEU A 445 4.09 -21.44 11.55
C LEU A 445 2.94 -21.51 10.52
N GLY A 446 3.20 -21.98 9.30
CA GLY A 446 2.20 -22.17 8.26
C GLY A 446 1.43 -23.49 8.33
N ARG A 447 1.94 -24.49 9.07
CA ARG A 447 1.39 -25.87 9.05
C ARG A 447 0.24 -26.11 10.01
N GLY A 448 -0.07 -25.18 10.91
CA GLY A 448 -1.12 -25.34 11.94
C GLY A 448 -0.71 -26.28 13.08
N GLY A 449 -1.65 -26.59 13.96
CA GLY A 449 -1.41 -27.52 15.09
C GLY A 449 -0.89 -26.88 16.38
N PHE A 450 -0.73 -25.57 16.41
CA PHE A 450 -0.34 -24.87 17.65
C PHE A 450 -1.53 -24.73 18.62
N PRO A 451 -1.27 -24.79 19.94
CA PRO A 451 -2.30 -24.58 20.95
C PRO A 451 -2.80 -23.13 20.92
N PRO A 452 -4.04 -22.89 21.40
CA PRO A 452 -4.53 -21.53 21.59
C PRO A 452 -3.69 -20.77 22.62
N VAL A 453 -3.66 -19.44 22.50
CA VAL A 453 -2.95 -18.59 23.47
C VAL A 453 -3.58 -18.74 24.85
N PRO A 454 -2.80 -18.99 25.91
CA PRO A 454 -3.31 -19.14 27.27
C PRO A 454 -3.63 -17.77 27.91
N TRP A 455 -4.59 -17.03 27.34
CA TRP A 455 -4.95 -15.67 27.79
C TRP A 455 -5.26 -15.59 29.28
N GLY A 456 -5.92 -16.61 29.83
CA GLY A 456 -6.22 -16.67 31.26
C GLY A 456 -4.98 -16.69 32.14
N ALA A 457 -3.95 -17.44 31.75
CA ALA A 457 -2.67 -17.45 32.47
C ALA A 457 -1.92 -16.11 32.32
N ILE A 458 -1.91 -15.53 31.13
CA ILE A 458 -1.26 -14.24 30.86
C ILE A 458 -1.92 -13.13 31.66
N THR A 459 -3.23 -13.05 31.66
CA THR A 459 -3.98 -12.05 32.45
C THR A 459 -3.79 -12.26 33.97
N ALA A 460 -3.81 -13.49 34.43
CA ALA A 460 -3.54 -13.80 35.84
C ALA A 460 -2.10 -13.40 36.24
N MET A 461 -1.11 -13.69 35.40
CA MET A 461 0.27 -13.32 35.67
C MET A 461 0.44 -11.79 35.69
N THR A 462 -0.17 -11.09 34.73
CA THR A 462 -0.12 -9.62 34.64
C THR A 462 -0.80 -8.99 35.85
N ALA A 463 -1.99 -9.47 36.23
CA ALA A 463 -2.68 -9.03 37.45
C ALA A 463 -1.85 -9.31 38.69
N GLY A 464 -1.20 -10.46 38.77
CA GLY A 464 -0.27 -10.82 39.84
C GLY A 464 0.91 -9.86 39.96
N MET A 465 1.55 -9.52 38.82
CA MET A 465 2.65 -8.53 38.79
C MET A 465 2.19 -7.15 39.28
N VAL A 466 1.03 -6.68 38.81
CA VAL A 466 0.46 -5.40 39.27
C VAL A 466 0.14 -5.45 40.77
N ALA A 467 -0.45 -6.53 41.25
CA ALA A 467 -0.75 -6.73 42.69
C ALA A 467 0.54 -6.77 43.54
N CYS A 468 1.58 -7.47 43.07
CA CYS A 468 2.89 -7.49 43.72
C CYS A 468 3.54 -6.11 43.77
N GLY A 469 3.47 -5.36 42.69
CA GLY A 469 3.95 -3.96 42.62
C GLY A 469 3.21 -3.06 43.61
N ALA A 470 1.88 -3.15 43.65
CA ALA A 470 1.05 -2.42 44.61
C ALA A 470 1.35 -2.81 46.06
N ALA A 471 1.50 -4.11 46.32
CA ALA A 471 1.87 -4.63 47.65
C ALA A 471 3.26 -4.15 48.06
N TRP A 472 4.22 -4.13 47.17
CA TRP A 472 5.57 -3.62 47.40
C TRP A 472 5.55 -2.11 47.73
N VAL A 473 4.80 -1.31 46.97
CA VAL A 473 4.61 0.12 47.26
C VAL A 473 3.94 0.32 48.63
N ALA A 474 2.88 -0.46 48.95
CA ALA A 474 2.22 -0.40 50.24
C ALA A 474 3.14 -0.82 51.40
N TRP A 475 3.99 -1.84 51.18
CA TRP A 475 4.96 -2.31 52.15
C TRP A 475 6.07 -1.28 52.40
N THR A 476 6.61 -0.66 51.37
CA THR A 476 7.64 0.40 51.49
C THR A 476 7.10 1.60 52.26
N ARG A 477 5.82 1.98 52.01
CA ARG A 477 5.15 3.05 52.71
C ARG A 477 4.91 2.73 54.20
N ARG A 478 4.54 1.48 54.52
CA ARG A 478 4.41 1.05 55.90
C ARG A 478 5.75 1.13 56.65
N ARG A 479 6.85 0.82 56.00
CA ARG A 479 8.21 0.88 56.60
C ARG A 479 8.79 2.30 56.70
N ARG A 480 8.36 3.22 55.85
CA ARG A 480 8.77 4.62 55.86
C ARG A 480 7.54 5.52 55.78
N PRO A 481 6.82 5.72 56.85
CA PRO A 481 5.65 6.57 56.89
C PRO A 481 6.07 8.02 56.62
N LEU A 482 5.39 8.68 55.69
CA LEU A 482 5.60 10.10 55.40
C LEU A 482 4.93 10.98 56.49
N PRO A 483 5.47 12.15 56.80
CA PRO A 483 4.81 13.15 57.62
C PRO A 483 3.43 13.50 57.01
N PRO A 484 2.43 13.89 57.81
CA PRO A 484 1.08 14.16 57.28
C PRO A 484 1.01 15.22 56.17
N GLY A 485 1.88 16.21 56.20
CA GLY A 485 2.01 17.24 55.13
C GLY A 485 2.48 16.66 53.82
N GLU A 486 3.58 15.92 53.85
CA GLU A 486 4.16 15.28 52.66
C GLU A 486 3.26 14.22 52.07
N ALA A 487 2.53 13.46 52.93
CA ALA A 487 1.56 12.48 52.49
C ALA A 487 0.34 13.10 51.77
N ARG A 488 0.01 14.36 52.12
CA ARG A 488 -1.02 15.13 51.43
C ARG A 488 -0.52 15.64 50.07
N GLU A 489 0.69 16.18 50.03
CA GLU A 489 1.32 16.67 48.79
C GLU A 489 1.51 15.53 47.80
N GLU A 490 1.97 14.37 48.27
CA GLU A 490 2.13 13.19 47.43
C GLU A 490 0.79 12.71 46.85
N ARG A 491 -0.30 12.65 47.65
CA ARG A 491 -1.64 12.32 47.12
C ARG A 491 -2.14 13.30 46.07
N VAL A 492 -1.95 14.58 46.31
CA VAL A 492 -2.28 15.63 45.29
C VAL A 492 -1.43 15.47 44.04
N GLY A 493 -0.14 15.18 44.20
CA GLY A 493 0.77 14.90 43.09
C GLY A 493 0.31 13.73 42.21
N TYR A 494 -0.04 12.58 42.84
CA TYR A 494 -0.59 11.43 42.11
C TYR A 494 -1.94 11.73 41.47
N LEU A 495 -2.82 12.48 42.14
CA LEU A 495 -4.09 12.90 41.54
C LEU A 495 -3.90 13.77 40.31
N MET A 496 -2.95 14.70 40.36
CA MET A 496 -2.61 15.56 39.22
C MET A 496 -1.91 14.79 38.09
N ALA A 497 -1.07 13.82 38.41
CA ALA A 497 -0.39 12.97 37.43
C ALA A 497 -1.30 11.85 36.87
N SER A 498 -2.41 11.50 37.57
CA SER A 498 -3.24 10.34 37.21
C SER A 498 -3.80 10.37 35.80
N PRO A 499 -4.25 11.50 35.20
CA PRO A 499 -4.72 11.49 33.82
C PRO A 499 -3.62 11.07 32.82
N TRP A 500 -2.39 11.57 33.06
CA TRP A 500 -1.25 11.17 32.25
C TRP A 500 -0.85 9.72 32.49
N LEU A 501 -0.79 9.27 33.75
CA LEU A 501 -0.45 7.87 34.09
C LEU A 501 -1.46 6.87 33.53
N VAL A 502 -2.75 7.19 33.60
CA VAL A 502 -3.80 6.36 32.99
C VAL A 502 -3.68 6.36 31.47
N GLY A 503 -3.51 7.52 30.87
CA GLY A 503 -3.29 7.62 29.42
C GLY A 503 -2.05 6.82 28.96
N PHE A 504 -0.94 6.94 29.67
CA PHE A 504 0.26 6.16 29.41
C PHE A 504 0.03 4.65 29.55
N ALA A 505 -0.62 4.23 30.63
CA ALA A 505 -0.90 2.82 30.88
C ALA A 505 -1.79 2.20 29.81
N VAL A 506 -2.86 2.90 29.41
CA VAL A 506 -3.86 2.41 28.45
C VAL A 506 -3.37 2.51 26.99
N PHE A 507 -2.80 3.64 26.61
CA PHE A 507 -2.49 3.92 25.20
C PHE A 507 -1.04 3.63 24.81
N MET A 508 -0.14 3.38 25.76
CA MET A 508 1.26 3.09 25.46
C MET A 508 1.74 1.77 26.10
N ALA A 509 1.66 1.64 27.42
CA ALA A 509 2.20 0.47 28.10
C ALA A 509 1.42 -0.83 27.76
N PHE A 510 0.09 -0.78 27.74
CA PHE A 510 -0.72 -1.94 27.38
C PHE A 510 -0.53 -2.39 25.93
N PRO A 511 -0.57 -1.53 24.88
CA PRO A 511 -0.28 -1.96 23.52
C PRO A 511 1.14 -2.52 23.33
N VAL A 512 2.15 -1.94 23.99
CA VAL A 512 3.52 -2.46 23.95
C VAL A 512 3.60 -3.86 24.58
N PHE A 513 2.98 -4.04 25.73
CA PHE A 513 2.89 -5.35 26.38
C PHE A 513 2.13 -6.37 25.52
N LEU A 514 0.99 -5.98 24.95
CA LEU A 514 0.22 -6.83 24.05
C LEU A 514 1.04 -7.22 22.82
N SER A 515 1.74 -6.27 22.20
CA SER A 515 2.64 -6.55 21.08
C SER A 515 3.74 -7.56 21.45
N LEU A 516 4.29 -7.46 22.66
CA LEU A 516 5.26 -8.42 23.17
C LEU A 516 4.64 -9.82 23.30
N VAL A 517 3.43 -9.93 23.83
CA VAL A 517 2.71 -11.23 23.92
C VAL A 517 2.43 -11.78 22.53
N LEU A 518 1.94 -10.94 21.63
CA LEU A 518 1.63 -11.32 20.25
C LEU A 518 2.87 -11.76 19.45
N SER A 519 4.06 -11.29 19.79
CA SER A 519 5.30 -11.74 19.16
C SER A 519 5.62 -13.24 19.38
N PHE A 520 5.00 -13.87 20.38
CA PHE A 520 5.05 -15.32 20.64
C PHE A 520 3.91 -16.10 19.99
N THR A 521 3.11 -15.44 19.15
CA THR A 521 1.93 -16.04 18.51
C THR A 521 2.02 -16.09 17.00
N GLY A 522 1.29 -17.00 16.36
CA GLY A 522 1.08 -17.07 14.92
C GLY A 522 -0.14 -16.27 14.46
N TRP A 523 -0.51 -15.20 15.17
CA TRP A 523 -1.66 -14.38 14.84
C TRP A 523 -1.35 -13.44 13.64
N ARG A 524 -2.26 -13.39 12.67
CA ARG A 524 -2.09 -12.62 11.41
C ARG A 524 -2.89 -11.31 11.38
N GLY A 525 -3.58 -10.95 12.47
CA GLY A 525 -4.36 -9.72 12.55
C GLY A 525 -5.71 -9.72 11.83
N LEU A 526 -6.10 -10.84 11.23
CA LEU A 526 -7.36 -10.99 10.48
C LEU A 526 -8.42 -11.82 11.21
N SER A 527 -8.14 -12.19 12.45
CA SER A 527 -9.07 -12.91 13.33
C SER A 527 -9.09 -12.28 14.71
N THR A 528 -10.05 -12.66 15.54
CA THR A 528 -10.08 -12.20 16.94
C THR A 528 -8.83 -12.67 17.70
N LEU A 529 -8.44 -11.92 18.72
CA LEU A 529 -7.30 -12.29 19.58
C LEU A 529 -7.50 -13.67 20.25
N GLY A 530 -8.77 -14.08 20.45
CA GLY A 530 -9.10 -15.41 21.00
C GLY A 530 -8.67 -16.58 20.13
N GLU A 531 -8.55 -16.37 18.83
CA GLU A 531 -8.14 -17.40 17.85
C GLU A 531 -6.63 -17.47 17.65
N ALA A 532 -5.86 -16.58 18.27
CA ALA A 532 -4.42 -16.57 18.19
C ALA A 532 -3.81 -17.89 18.68
N LYS A 533 -2.80 -18.39 17.98
CA LYS A 533 -2.09 -19.64 18.29
C LYS A 533 -0.75 -19.34 18.95
N TRP A 534 -0.41 -20.09 20.01
CA TRP A 534 0.85 -19.90 20.72
C TRP A 534 1.98 -20.66 20.02
N VAL A 535 2.91 -19.95 19.41
CA VAL A 535 4.07 -20.52 18.70
C VAL A 535 5.37 -20.43 19.51
N GLY A 536 5.33 -19.82 20.68
CA GLY A 536 6.50 -19.65 21.54
C GLY A 536 7.60 -18.85 20.86
N TRP A 537 8.80 -19.36 20.88
CA TRP A 537 9.99 -18.74 20.26
C TRP A 537 10.08 -18.92 18.74
N GLY A 538 9.09 -19.54 18.09
CA GLY A 538 9.13 -19.86 16.66
C GLY A 538 9.38 -18.64 15.76
N ASN A 539 8.72 -17.52 16.02
CA ASN A 539 8.93 -16.28 15.26
C ASN A 539 10.37 -15.76 15.39
N TYR A 540 10.94 -15.83 16.59
CA TYR A 540 12.31 -15.38 16.85
C TYR A 540 13.34 -16.32 16.23
N ALA A 541 13.12 -17.63 16.29
CA ALA A 541 13.98 -18.60 15.65
C ALA A 541 14.03 -18.39 14.12
N GLN A 542 12.87 -18.20 13.49
CA GLN A 542 12.78 -17.89 12.07
C GLN A 542 13.49 -16.56 11.72
N LEU A 543 13.28 -15.51 12.53
CA LEU A 543 13.91 -14.20 12.31
C LEU A 543 15.44 -14.28 12.38
N LEU A 544 15.96 -15.04 13.36
CA LEU A 544 17.41 -15.10 13.61
C LEU A 544 18.15 -16.04 12.66
N ALA A 545 17.51 -17.16 12.26
CA ALA A 545 18.14 -18.20 11.46
C ALA A 545 17.87 -18.08 9.96
N ASP A 546 16.64 -17.69 9.59
CA ASP A 546 16.16 -17.84 8.22
C ASP A 546 15.97 -16.51 7.46
N ASP A 547 16.02 -15.34 8.16
CA ASP A 547 15.84 -14.03 7.52
C ASP A 547 17.18 -13.29 7.34
N PRO A 548 17.78 -13.31 6.13
CA PRO A 548 19.05 -12.61 5.88
C PRO A 548 18.92 -11.08 6.01
N ARG A 549 17.71 -10.52 5.83
CA ARG A 549 17.46 -9.08 5.94
C ARG A 549 17.53 -8.61 7.39
N PHE A 550 17.21 -9.47 8.35
CA PHE A 550 17.32 -9.14 9.77
C PHE A 550 18.75 -8.71 10.12
N TRP A 551 19.75 -9.53 9.78
CA TRP A 551 21.15 -9.23 10.09
C TRP A 551 21.69 -8.03 9.31
N ALA A 552 21.23 -7.83 8.08
CA ALA A 552 21.53 -6.61 7.32
C ALA A 552 20.97 -5.36 8.04
N SER A 553 19.71 -5.42 8.48
CA SER A 553 19.06 -4.33 9.23
C SER A 553 19.74 -4.05 10.57
N VAL A 554 20.16 -5.11 11.30
CA VAL A 554 20.92 -4.95 12.56
C VAL A 554 22.24 -4.24 12.31
N ARG A 555 22.97 -4.61 11.25
CA ARG A 555 24.24 -3.98 10.89
C ARG A 555 24.06 -2.49 10.57
N VAL A 556 23.08 -2.15 9.74
CA VAL A 556 22.77 -0.76 9.38
C VAL A 556 22.35 0.04 10.62
N THR A 557 21.51 -0.55 11.47
CA THR A 557 21.05 0.09 12.71
C THR A 557 22.22 0.34 13.67
N LEU A 558 23.09 -0.64 13.86
CA LEU A 558 24.29 -0.48 14.70
C LEU A 558 25.23 0.60 14.15
N TYR A 559 25.48 0.59 12.84
CA TYR A 559 26.26 1.65 12.21
C TYR A 559 25.65 3.03 12.47
N TYR A 560 24.35 3.18 12.26
CA TYR A 560 23.66 4.45 12.52
C TYR A 560 23.75 4.87 13.99
N VAL A 561 23.47 3.96 14.91
CA VAL A 561 23.52 4.25 16.36
C VAL A 561 24.93 4.60 16.84
N LEU A 562 25.94 3.88 16.37
CA LEU A 562 27.31 4.05 16.83
C LEU A 562 28.04 5.24 16.17
N VAL A 563 27.65 5.62 14.96
CA VAL A 563 28.31 6.70 14.20
C VAL A 563 27.44 7.96 14.15
N ALA A 564 26.21 7.86 13.61
CA ALA A 564 25.39 9.04 13.34
C ALA A 564 24.89 9.69 14.64
N VAL A 565 24.51 8.91 15.64
CA VAL A 565 24.00 9.45 16.91
C VAL A 565 25.11 10.19 17.69
N PRO A 566 26.29 9.61 17.96
CA PRO A 566 27.35 10.33 18.66
C PRO A 566 27.84 11.56 17.88
N LEU A 567 28.00 11.44 16.56
CA LEU A 567 28.41 12.56 15.72
C LEU A 567 27.35 13.69 15.75
N GLY A 568 26.07 13.34 15.61
CA GLY A 568 24.97 14.29 15.70
C GLY A 568 24.90 14.99 17.06
N GLN A 569 25.03 14.22 18.15
CA GLN A 569 25.07 14.79 19.52
C GLN A 569 26.28 15.68 19.74
N GLY A 570 27.46 15.28 19.23
CA GLY A 570 28.68 16.09 19.31
C GLY A 570 28.53 17.41 18.55
N LEU A 571 27.99 17.37 17.33
CA LEU A 571 27.74 18.58 16.54
C LEU A 571 26.66 19.47 17.19
N ALA A 572 25.60 18.89 17.73
CA ALA A 572 24.56 19.63 18.44
C ALA A 572 25.10 20.31 19.69
N LEU A 573 25.97 19.62 20.47
CA LEU A 573 26.64 20.19 21.63
C LEU A 573 27.59 21.32 21.22
N ALA A 574 28.40 21.13 20.18
CA ALA A 574 29.28 22.15 19.65
C ALA A 574 28.49 23.40 19.19
N ALA A 575 27.39 23.21 18.47
CA ALA A 575 26.50 24.29 18.06
C ALA A 575 25.89 25.01 19.29
N ALA A 576 25.43 24.26 20.28
CA ALA A 576 24.89 24.83 21.53
C ALA A 576 25.94 25.68 22.29
N VAL A 577 27.19 25.20 22.41
CA VAL A 577 28.29 25.93 23.02
C VAL A 577 28.61 27.22 22.25
N LEU A 578 28.63 27.15 20.90
CA LEU A 578 28.82 28.33 20.04
C LEU A 578 27.71 29.36 20.23
N MET A 579 26.47 28.91 20.26
CA MET A 579 25.27 29.77 20.44
C MET A 579 25.15 30.31 21.89
N HIS A 580 25.91 29.77 22.85
CA HIS A 580 25.97 30.32 24.20
C HIS A 580 26.88 31.55 24.29
N ARG A 581 27.78 31.76 23.33
CA ARG A 581 28.68 32.92 23.31
C ARG A 581 27.92 34.22 23.03
N LYS A 582 28.39 35.33 23.60
CA LYS A 582 27.85 36.70 23.42
C LYS A 582 28.34 37.30 22.09
N VAL A 583 27.80 36.84 20.94
CA VAL A 583 28.16 37.37 19.62
C VAL A 583 26.94 38.07 19.01
N ARG A 584 27.19 39.11 18.18
CA ARG A 584 26.11 39.79 17.43
C ARG A 584 25.38 38.78 16.49
N GLY A 585 24.04 38.81 16.49
CA GLY A 585 23.24 37.94 15.63
C GLY A 585 22.80 36.60 16.24
N ILE A 586 23.20 36.26 17.47
CA ILE A 586 22.81 35.00 18.13
C ILE A 586 21.29 34.71 18.09
N PRO A 587 20.38 35.68 18.31
CA PRO A 587 18.94 35.40 18.21
C PRO A 587 18.53 34.91 16.85
N PHE A 588 19.11 35.43 15.77
CA PHE A 588 18.84 34.97 14.40
C PHE A 588 19.32 33.53 14.19
N PHE A 589 20.55 33.22 14.62
CA PHE A 589 21.08 31.85 14.51
C PHE A 589 20.26 30.83 15.32
N ARG A 590 19.80 31.22 16.53
CA ARG A 590 18.89 30.37 17.34
C ARG A 590 17.56 30.13 16.63
N ALA A 591 16.97 31.17 16.05
CA ALA A 591 15.73 31.05 15.29
C ALA A 591 15.91 30.15 14.04
N ALA A 592 16.98 30.36 13.29
CA ALA A 592 17.29 29.57 12.09
C ALA A 592 17.55 28.09 12.44
N TRP A 593 18.21 27.80 13.56
CA TRP A 593 18.48 26.43 14.03
C TRP A 593 17.22 25.74 14.55
N TYR A 594 16.28 26.51 15.13
CA TYR A 594 15.02 25.98 15.63
C TYR A 594 13.96 25.76 14.53
N LEU A 595 14.04 26.55 13.45
CA LEU A 595 13.05 26.53 12.36
C LEU A 595 12.80 25.13 11.78
N PRO A 596 13.81 24.27 11.50
CA PRO A 596 13.58 22.93 10.98
C PRO A 596 12.76 22.02 11.91
N SER A 597 12.84 22.24 13.24
CA SER A 597 12.08 21.43 14.21
C SER A 597 10.57 21.72 14.22
N VAL A 598 10.16 22.86 13.65
CA VAL A 598 8.76 23.27 13.53
C VAL A 598 8.17 22.80 12.20
N LEU A 599 9.01 22.49 11.22
CA LEU A 599 8.56 21.99 9.92
C LEU A 599 8.06 20.55 10.01
N ALA A 600 7.01 20.23 9.27
CA ALA A 600 6.50 18.87 9.19
C ALA A 600 7.60 17.92 8.64
N GLY A 601 7.80 16.77 9.29
CA GLY A 601 8.85 15.81 8.93
C GLY A 601 8.86 15.39 7.45
N VAL A 602 7.69 15.28 6.82
CA VAL A 602 7.55 14.99 5.39
C VAL A 602 8.17 16.10 4.53
N GLY A 603 7.92 17.37 4.86
CA GLY A 603 8.52 18.50 4.13
C GLY A 603 10.04 18.52 4.24
N VAL A 604 10.57 18.19 5.42
CA VAL A 604 12.03 18.06 5.65
C VAL A 604 12.61 16.90 4.83
N ALA A 605 11.92 15.74 4.77
CA ALA A 605 12.37 14.60 3.99
C ALA A 605 12.41 14.91 2.48
N VAL A 606 11.38 15.62 1.95
CA VAL A 606 11.36 16.06 0.54
C VAL A 606 12.48 17.03 0.24
N LEU A 607 12.74 18.00 1.14
CA LEU A 607 13.84 18.95 1.00
C LEU A 607 15.21 18.23 0.94
N TRP A 608 15.47 17.29 1.85
CA TRP A 608 16.71 16.54 1.83
C TRP A 608 16.85 15.64 0.61
N ARG A 609 15.76 15.03 0.14
CA ARG A 609 15.74 14.27 -1.11
C ARG A 609 16.15 15.16 -2.29
N TRP A 610 15.66 16.40 -2.34
CA TRP A 610 16.06 17.36 -3.38
C TRP A 610 17.52 17.81 -3.23
N VAL A 611 17.99 18.11 -2.01
CA VAL A 611 19.40 18.52 -1.75
C VAL A 611 20.39 17.45 -2.19
N PHE A 612 20.08 16.17 -1.95
CA PHE A 612 20.91 15.01 -2.32
C PHE A 612 20.47 14.35 -3.64
N ASP A 613 19.70 15.03 -4.46
CA ASP A 613 19.38 14.52 -5.79
C ASP A 613 20.65 14.33 -6.62
N SER A 614 20.77 13.19 -7.32
CA SER A 614 21.99 12.82 -8.05
C SER A 614 22.26 13.71 -9.27
N ASP A 615 21.21 14.23 -9.90
CA ASP A 615 21.31 14.93 -11.19
C ASP A 615 21.25 16.45 -11.01
N ALA A 616 20.33 16.95 -10.20
CA ALA A 616 20.06 18.37 -10.02
C ALA A 616 20.24 18.85 -8.55
N GLY A 617 20.65 17.96 -7.64
CA GLY A 617 20.77 18.28 -6.21
C GLY A 617 21.85 19.30 -5.91
N LEU A 618 21.55 20.20 -4.95
CA LEU A 618 22.46 21.24 -4.52
C LEU A 618 23.83 20.68 -4.09
N MET A 619 23.83 19.53 -3.39
CA MET A 619 25.07 18.90 -2.93
C MET A 619 25.95 18.45 -4.10
N ASN A 620 25.39 17.86 -5.13
CA ASN A 620 26.14 17.41 -6.30
C ASN A 620 26.61 18.57 -7.16
N GLN A 621 25.87 19.68 -7.24
CA GLN A 621 26.34 20.91 -7.88
C GLN A 621 27.56 21.48 -7.15
N LEU A 622 27.54 21.53 -5.82
CA LEU A 622 28.67 22.01 -5.01
C LEU A 622 29.88 21.08 -5.14
N LEU A 623 29.67 19.76 -5.08
CA LEU A 623 30.76 18.79 -5.26
C LEU A 623 31.33 18.82 -6.66
N GLY A 624 30.50 18.90 -7.68
CA GLY A 624 30.94 19.02 -9.07
C GLY A 624 31.76 20.28 -9.32
N ALA A 625 31.35 21.42 -8.74
CA ALA A 625 32.12 22.66 -8.80
C ALA A 625 33.47 22.53 -8.07
N ALA A 626 33.49 21.87 -6.90
CA ALA A 626 34.73 21.65 -6.14
C ALA A 626 35.69 20.70 -6.87
N ILE A 627 35.19 19.60 -7.45
CA ILE A 627 35.97 18.65 -8.25
C ILE A 627 36.52 19.35 -9.50
N GLY A 628 35.68 20.12 -10.20
CA GLY A 628 36.12 20.89 -11.38
C GLY A 628 37.19 21.92 -11.05
N ALA A 629 37.08 22.61 -9.92
CA ALA A 629 38.12 23.54 -9.43
C ALA A 629 39.43 22.82 -9.08
N MET A 630 39.35 21.62 -8.48
CA MET A 630 40.49 20.78 -8.19
C MET A 630 41.18 20.28 -9.46
N ASP A 631 40.41 19.78 -10.43
CA ASP A 631 40.93 19.32 -11.71
C ASP A 631 41.59 20.46 -12.51
N TRP A 632 41.00 21.66 -12.46
CA TRP A 632 41.62 22.87 -13.02
C TRP A 632 42.97 23.20 -12.35
N ALA A 633 43.01 23.15 -11.02
CA ALA A 633 44.25 23.39 -10.25
C ALA A 633 45.35 22.36 -10.58
N LEU A 634 44.99 21.08 -10.70
CA LEU A 634 45.90 20.00 -11.10
C LEU A 634 46.43 20.20 -12.54
N SER A 635 45.62 20.68 -13.47
CA SER A 635 46.03 20.97 -14.81
C SER A 635 47.11 22.07 -14.91
N LEU A 636 47.07 23.05 -13.99
CA LEU A 636 48.08 24.11 -13.91
C LEU A 636 49.50 23.58 -13.53
N VAL A 637 49.58 22.45 -12.86
CA VAL A 637 50.84 21.79 -12.51
C VAL A 637 51.16 20.58 -13.39
N GLY A 638 50.42 20.40 -14.52
CA GLY A 638 50.67 19.33 -15.50
C GLY A 638 50.20 17.95 -15.04
N LEU A 639 49.34 17.88 -14.05
CA LEU A 639 48.68 16.64 -13.61
C LEU A 639 47.32 16.45 -14.31
N GLY A 640 46.98 15.21 -14.56
CA GLY A 640 45.68 14.87 -15.17
C GLY A 640 44.51 15.09 -14.22
N PRO A 641 43.24 15.07 -14.72
CA PRO A 641 42.05 15.21 -13.90
C PRO A 641 41.92 14.06 -12.89
N THR A 642 41.27 14.33 -11.76
CA THR A 642 41.11 13.37 -10.66
C THR A 642 40.28 12.13 -11.06
N GLY A 643 39.44 12.24 -12.10
CA GLY A 643 38.48 11.20 -12.47
C GLY A 643 37.34 11.02 -11.44
N LEU A 644 37.22 11.94 -10.48
CA LEU A 644 36.14 11.91 -9.50
C LEU A 644 34.84 12.46 -10.13
N ALA A 645 33.73 11.84 -9.77
CA ALA A 645 32.39 12.32 -10.10
C ALA A 645 31.54 12.44 -8.82
N PRO A 646 30.58 13.37 -8.77
CA PRO A 646 29.64 13.42 -7.62
C PRO A 646 28.90 12.09 -7.45
N PRO A 647 28.66 11.65 -6.22
CA PRO A 647 28.05 10.35 -5.95
C PRO A 647 26.55 10.32 -6.25
N HIS A 648 26.03 9.13 -6.56
CA HIS A 648 24.60 8.86 -6.55
C HIS A 648 24.16 8.49 -5.14
N TRP A 649 23.79 9.50 -4.32
CA TRP A 649 23.53 9.38 -2.88
C TRP A 649 22.56 8.26 -2.48
N PHE A 650 21.56 7.96 -3.34
CA PHE A 650 20.57 6.92 -3.12
C PHE A 650 20.76 5.70 -4.04
N GLY A 651 21.90 5.61 -4.72
CA GLY A 651 22.24 4.54 -5.66
C GLY A 651 23.38 3.66 -5.16
N ARG A 652 23.78 2.75 -6.02
CA ARG A 652 24.85 1.76 -5.74
C ARG A 652 26.20 2.42 -5.43
N ASP A 653 26.45 3.58 -6.00
CA ASP A 653 27.72 4.31 -5.85
C ASP A 653 27.84 5.00 -4.48
N ALA A 654 26.74 5.16 -3.76
CA ALA A 654 26.76 5.71 -2.40
C ALA A 654 27.63 4.87 -1.47
N ALA A 655 27.69 3.55 -1.66
CA ALA A 655 28.53 2.63 -0.88
C ALA A 655 30.04 2.89 -1.07
N THR A 656 30.46 3.36 -2.25
CA THR A 656 31.89 3.67 -2.53
C THR A 656 32.37 4.91 -1.78
N TRP A 657 31.45 5.80 -1.37
CA TRP A 657 31.73 7.00 -0.59
C TRP A 657 31.48 6.83 0.92
N GLY A 658 31.27 5.58 1.37
CA GLY A 658 31.04 5.27 2.79
C GLY A 658 29.65 5.68 3.31
N VAL A 659 28.70 5.94 2.39
CA VAL A 659 27.29 6.15 2.75
C VAL A 659 26.62 4.77 2.78
N PRO A 660 26.02 4.36 3.91
CA PRO A 660 25.44 3.03 4.08
C PRO A 660 24.19 2.80 3.25
#